data_9b4c2cdb783202bd615938e555ed4daa
#
_entry.id   9b4c2cdb783202bd615938e555ed4daa
#
_cell.length_a   1.000
_cell.length_b   1.000
_cell.length_c   1.000
_cell.angle_alpha   90.00
_cell.angle_beta   90.00
_cell.angle_gamma   90.00
#
_symmetry.space_group_name_H-M   'P 1'
#
loop_
_entity.id
_entity.type
_entity.pdbx_description
1 polymer ?
#
loop_
_entity_poly.entity_id
_entity_poly.type
_entity_poly.pdbx_seq_one_letter_code
_entity_poly.pdbx_strand_id
1 'polypeptide(L)'
;MIEINALLQKLDDALDKIVPKKEPESFLKPIVSPMEEYQKSIRQIQARFTDAPQFNKEGAYPPFLSCDLLEIKGKNGANTDFLLPKVYPFPPKSLYIEHEKDGQFLREMLMRLLSSAPLVQLEVILVDALSLGGIFNLARRLLDKNNDFIYQQRILTESKEIEEALKHLYEYLKVNLQEKLAGYKDFADYKVINNHGIQSQHMQDFSDKIKAYYEKKKAVKRELKDLQKDEKFWTESSQFKVSVPMGWDINHKEVRFEIGGAQNHTLICGRSGSGKSNFLHVLIQNLAFYYAPNEVQLFLLDYKEGVEFNAYTNPTILEHARLVSVASSVGFGVGFLSWLCKEMQERANLFKQFNVKDLNDYRKHGEMPRLIVVVDEFQVLFSDNSTNGKESVDQSLNTLLKKGRSYGVHLILATQTMRGTDINKSLMAQIVNRIALPMDTEDSNSILNNDDAACELVRPEGIFNNNGGHQKYHTKMSIPKAPDDFKPFIKKIHAEFNQRNLAPIEHKIYNGETALEMPSILKANEMRLHLGKEADYEQNDLIVGFESNESHLLVVSQDLSARIALMKLFAQNFKTANKELLFYNAEKRLVRELDELKKHHITPMQDPLGSVLDTAMSPNSVLVIDNLNEAKELHDKIGVEKLKSFLEKATDNEQYCIIFAHDFKQIKTNYNFDKLKELLNNHFKQRLAFKCNRENLDAIKDDLPLLINKLNALFVGLSKDSHTEFRPFSL
;
A
#
# COMPACT_ATOMS: atom_id res chain seq x y z
N MET A 1 -19.54 5.48 -42.79
CA MET A 1 -19.17 4.48 -43.84
C MET A 1 -17.93 4.89 -44.65
N ILE A 2 -17.79 6.12 -45.13
CA ILE A 2 -16.63 6.54 -45.93
C ILE A 2 -15.35 6.52 -45.11
N GLU A 3 -15.37 6.97 -43.85
CA GLU A 3 -14.22 6.97 -42.95
C GLU A 3 -13.80 5.55 -42.48
N ILE A 4 -14.76 4.65 -42.26
CA ILE A 4 -14.50 3.25 -41.91
C ILE A 4 -13.84 2.53 -43.07
N ASN A 5 -14.31 2.74 -44.31
CA ASN A 5 -13.66 2.18 -45.49
C ASN A 5 -12.23 2.72 -45.68
N ALA A 6 -12.01 4.00 -45.39
CA ALA A 6 -10.66 4.59 -45.43
C ALA A 6 -9.72 4.03 -44.36
N LEU A 7 -10.24 3.68 -43.18
CA LEU A 7 -9.49 3.02 -42.13
C LEU A 7 -9.19 1.56 -42.42
N LEU A 8 -10.18 0.84 -43.00
CA LEU A 8 -9.97 -0.54 -43.47
C LEU A 8 -8.94 -0.58 -44.61
N GLN A 9 -9.00 0.39 -45.55
CA GLN A 9 -8.01 0.50 -46.62
C GLN A 9 -6.60 0.77 -46.07
N LYS A 10 -6.46 1.64 -45.06
CA LYS A 10 -5.19 1.88 -44.40
C LYS A 10 -4.69 0.67 -43.63
N LEU A 11 -5.57 -0.16 -43.09
CA LEU A 11 -5.26 -1.40 -42.43
C LEU A 11 -4.75 -2.43 -43.43
N ASP A 12 -5.44 -2.59 -44.59
CA ASP A 12 -5.01 -3.48 -45.68
C ASP A 12 -3.67 -3.01 -46.25
N ASP A 13 -3.48 -1.70 -46.49
CA ASP A 13 -2.22 -1.17 -46.97
C ASP A 13 -1.05 -1.35 -45.96
N ALA A 14 -1.35 -1.37 -44.68
CA ALA A 14 -0.38 -1.68 -43.61
C ALA A 14 -0.07 -3.17 -43.52
N LEU A 15 -1.08 -4.03 -43.67
CA LEU A 15 -0.95 -5.47 -43.66
C LEU A 15 -0.23 -5.96 -44.93
N ASP A 16 -0.47 -5.35 -46.12
CA ASP A 16 0.23 -5.66 -47.38
C ASP A 16 1.75 -5.36 -47.36
N LYS A 17 2.18 -4.54 -46.43
CA LYS A 17 3.63 -4.21 -46.23
C LYS A 17 4.37 -5.25 -45.38
N ILE A 18 3.68 -6.23 -44.82
CA ILE A 18 4.24 -7.09 -43.73
C ILE A 18 4.60 -8.52 -44.22
N VAL A 19 4.04 -9.01 -45.32
CA VAL A 19 4.16 -10.41 -45.71
C VAL A 19 5.05 -10.64 -46.95
N PRO A 20 6.04 -11.55 -46.86
CA PRO A 20 6.91 -11.85 -47.98
C PRO A 20 6.17 -12.52 -49.15
N LYS A 21 6.37 -12.01 -50.37
CA LYS A 21 5.94 -12.66 -51.61
C LYS A 21 6.78 -13.89 -51.86
N LYS A 22 6.42 -15.02 -51.26
CA LYS A 22 6.83 -16.33 -51.75
C LYS A 22 5.61 -17.20 -51.85
N GLU A 23 5.21 -17.49 -53.07
CA GLU A 23 4.20 -18.48 -53.36
C GLU A 23 4.62 -19.84 -52.79
N PRO A 24 3.72 -20.61 -52.18
CA PRO A 24 4.01 -21.99 -51.80
C PRO A 24 3.88 -22.90 -53.03
N GLU A 25 4.83 -22.83 -53.96
CA GLU A 25 4.88 -23.71 -55.13
C GLU A 25 5.18 -25.19 -54.83
N SER A 26 5.27 -25.57 -53.56
CA SER A 26 5.78 -26.92 -53.26
C SER A 26 4.77 -27.92 -52.70
N PHE A 27 3.47 -27.58 -52.54
CA PHE A 27 2.51 -28.50 -51.92
C PHE A 27 1.67 -29.35 -52.87
N LEU A 28 1.83 -29.22 -54.20
CA LEU A 28 1.16 -30.06 -55.21
C LEU A 28 2.15 -30.77 -56.11
N LYS A 29 3.10 -31.52 -55.56
CA LYS A 29 3.68 -32.61 -56.31
C LYS A 29 2.65 -33.74 -56.35
N PRO A 30 2.28 -34.30 -57.52
CA PRO A 30 1.34 -35.38 -57.58
C PRO A 30 1.97 -36.60 -56.88
N ILE A 31 1.31 -36.99 -55.77
CA ILE A 31 1.64 -38.26 -55.10
C ILE A 31 1.13 -39.34 -56.02
N VAL A 32 2.03 -40.00 -56.77
CA VAL A 32 1.75 -41.20 -57.53
C VAL A 32 1.77 -42.37 -56.57
N SER A 33 0.62 -42.59 -55.92
CA SER A 33 0.34 -43.75 -55.05
C SER A 33 -0.80 -44.59 -55.65
N PRO A 34 -0.89 -45.87 -55.33
CA PRO A 34 -2.05 -46.68 -55.70
C PRO A 34 -3.34 -46.00 -55.15
N MET A 35 -4.41 -46.03 -55.89
CA MET A 35 -5.67 -45.34 -55.62
C MET A 35 -6.20 -45.58 -54.19
N GLU A 36 -6.00 -46.77 -53.63
CA GLU A 36 -6.42 -47.16 -52.30
C GLU A 36 -5.61 -46.48 -51.19
N GLU A 37 -4.33 -46.32 -51.38
CA GLU A 37 -3.42 -45.64 -50.42
C GLU A 37 -3.67 -44.15 -50.42
N TYR A 38 -3.98 -43.58 -51.57
CA TYR A 38 -4.40 -42.20 -51.75
C TYR A 38 -5.72 -41.94 -51.09
N GLN A 39 -6.74 -42.80 -51.28
CA GLN A 39 -8.03 -42.70 -50.62
C GLN A 39 -7.94 -42.86 -49.08
N LYS A 40 -7.05 -43.75 -48.60
CA LYS A 40 -6.81 -43.91 -47.16
C LYS A 40 -6.17 -42.66 -46.60
N SER A 41 -5.22 -42.08 -47.28
CA SER A 41 -4.58 -40.81 -46.85
C SER A 41 -5.58 -39.64 -46.84
N ILE A 42 -6.45 -39.54 -47.84
CA ILE A 42 -7.53 -38.55 -47.90
C ILE A 42 -8.50 -38.73 -46.73
N ARG A 43 -8.93 -39.97 -46.42
CA ARG A 43 -9.81 -40.23 -45.28
C ARG A 43 -9.15 -39.85 -43.95
N GLN A 44 -7.87 -40.13 -43.80
CA GLN A 44 -7.11 -39.72 -42.62
C GLN A 44 -7.00 -38.18 -42.51
N ILE A 45 -6.80 -37.51 -43.65
CA ILE A 45 -6.76 -36.06 -43.70
C ILE A 45 -8.16 -35.49 -43.39
N GLN A 46 -9.22 -36.03 -43.99
CA GLN A 46 -10.61 -35.63 -43.72
C GLN A 46 -10.99 -35.80 -42.25
N ALA A 47 -10.70 -36.98 -41.66
CA ALA A 47 -10.94 -37.25 -40.24
C ALA A 47 -10.22 -36.22 -39.35
N ARG A 48 -9.01 -35.87 -39.72
CA ARG A 48 -8.21 -34.89 -38.93
C ARG A 48 -8.74 -33.46 -38.97
N PHE A 49 -9.41 -33.08 -40.07
CA PHE A 49 -9.90 -31.70 -40.26
C PHE A 49 -11.43 -31.55 -40.15
N THR A 50 -12.20 -32.64 -40.20
CA THR A 50 -13.67 -32.63 -40.07
C THR A 50 -14.17 -32.97 -38.66
N ASP A 51 -13.32 -33.52 -37.82
CA ASP A 51 -13.66 -33.74 -36.41
C ASP A 51 -14.02 -32.46 -35.72
N ALA A 52 -14.87 -32.58 -34.69
CA ALA A 52 -15.22 -31.45 -33.84
C ALA A 52 -13.97 -30.74 -33.31
N PRO A 53 -13.94 -29.39 -33.27
CA PRO A 53 -12.77 -28.67 -32.83
C PRO A 53 -12.41 -29.03 -31.38
N GLN A 54 -11.13 -29.35 -31.18
CA GLN A 54 -10.60 -29.64 -29.86
C GLN A 54 -9.89 -28.42 -29.32
N PHE A 55 -10.10 -28.17 -28.04
CA PHE A 55 -9.49 -27.03 -27.37
C PHE A 55 -7.97 -27.19 -27.26
N ASN A 56 -7.22 -26.28 -27.88
CA ASN A 56 -5.77 -26.22 -27.76
C ASN A 56 -5.35 -25.52 -26.46
N LYS A 57 -4.76 -26.26 -25.53
CA LYS A 57 -4.34 -25.74 -24.22
C LYS A 57 -2.95 -25.11 -24.23
N GLU A 58 -2.07 -25.68 -25.07
CA GLU A 58 -0.66 -25.27 -25.14
C GLU A 58 -0.15 -25.55 -26.55
N GLY A 59 0.58 -24.63 -27.13
CA GLY A 59 1.22 -24.88 -28.41
C GLY A 59 1.43 -23.64 -29.28
N ALA A 60 2.11 -23.84 -30.39
CA ALA A 60 2.27 -22.83 -31.44
C ALA A 60 0.99 -22.72 -32.28
N TYR A 61 0.80 -21.61 -32.95
CA TYR A 61 -0.26 -21.45 -33.93
C TYR A 61 -0.19 -22.51 -35.00
N PRO A 62 -1.31 -23.13 -35.41
CA PRO A 62 -1.33 -24.03 -36.51
C PRO A 62 -1.01 -23.28 -37.81
N PRO A 63 -0.28 -23.91 -38.76
CA PRO A 63 0.04 -23.24 -40.02
C PRO A 63 -1.20 -23.03 -40.90
N PHE A 64 -2.28 -23.79 -40.65
CA PHE A 64 -3.51 -23.75 -41.45
C PHE A 64 -4.76 -23.95 -40.58
N LEU A 65 -5.85 -23.32 -41.00
CA LEU A 65 -7.21 -23.58 -40.50
C LEU A 65 -8.03 -24.25 -41.57
N SER A 66 -8.79 -25.29 -41.19
CA SER A 66 -9.75 -25.93 -42.07
C SER A 66 -11.17 -25.60 -41.63
N CYS A 67 -11.96 -24.99 -42.47
CA CYS A 67 -13.32 -24.55 -42.16
C CYS A 67 -14.38 -25.17 -43.07
N ASP A 68 -13.99 -25.87 -44.16
CA ASP A 68 -14.91 -26.36 -45.17
C ASP A 68 -14.29 -27.51 -45.98
N LEU A 69 -15.07 -28.14 -46.84
CA LEU A 69 -14.64 -29.22 -47.73
C LEU A 69 -14.71 -28.79 -49.21
N LEU A 70 -13.70 -29.15 -49.94
CA LEU A 70 -13.63 -28.96 -51.37
C LEU A 70 -14.08 -30.27 -52.07
N GLU A 71 -15.17 -30.19 -52.84
CA GLU A 71 -15.62 -31.30 -53.68
C GLU A 71 -14.77 -31.36 -54.96
N ILE A 72 -14.09 -32.46 -55.15
CA ILE A 72 -13.34 -32.73 -56.39
C ILE A 72 -14.11 -33.75 -57.20
N LYS A 73 -14.56 -33.35 -58.39
CA LYS A 73 -15.28 -34.21 -59.32
C LYS A 73 -14.32 -34.83 -60.30
N GLY A 74 -14.45 -36.16 -60.46
CA GLY A 74 -13.69 -36.94 -61.47
C GLY A 74 -14.07 -36.54 -62.90
N LYS A 75 -13.12 -36.41 -63.78
CA LYS A 75 -13.35 -36.31 -65.24
C LYS A 75 -13.81 -37.59 -65.79
N ASN A 76 -14.91 -37.62 -66.54
CA ASN A 76 -15.38 -38.75 -67.31
C ASN A 76 -16.04 -39.95 -66.59
N GLY A 77 -16.97 -39.67 -65.66
CA GLY A 77 -17.93 -40.72 -65.23
C GLY A 77 -17.35 -41.84 -64.38
N ALA A 78 -16.10 -41.77 -63.97
CA ALA A 78 -15.56 -42.64 -62.93
C ALA A 78 -16.01 -42.15 -61.56
N ASN A 79 -16.43 -43.07 -60.70
CA ASN A 79 -16.89 -42.80 -59.31
C ASN A 79 -15.70 -42.34 -58.43
N THR A 80 -15.17 -41.13 -58.68
CA THR A 80 -13.97 -40.57 -58.06
C THR A 80 -14.22 -39.22 -57.39
N ASP A 81 -15.45 -38.97 -57.04
CA ASP A 81 -15.79 -37.76 -56.31
C ASP A 81 -15.33 -37.89 -54.84
N PHE A 82 -14.52 -36.99 -54.38
CA PHE A 82 -14.04 -36.98 -53.00
C PHE A 82 -13.96 -35.57 -52.45
N LEU A 83 -14.10 -35.46 -51.14
CA LEU A 83 -14.07 -34.23 -50.42
C LEU A 83 -12.69 -34.01 -49.79
N LEU A 84 -12.07 -32.90 -50.10
CA LEU A 84 -10.83 -32.45 -49.45
C LEU A 84 -11.09 -31.30 -48.51
N PRO A 85 -10.43 -31.22 -47.38
CA PRO A 85 -10.55 -30.06 -46.50
C PRO A 85 -10.02 -28.80 -47.19
N LYS A 86 -10.81 -27.73 -47.22
CA LYS A 86 -10.31 -26.40 -47.58
C LYS A 86 -9.50 -25.88 -46.40
N VAL A 87 -8.22 -25.63 -46.65
CA VAL A 87 -7.29 -25.13 -45.65
C VAL A 87 -6.87 -23.72 -45.98
N TYR A 88 -6.84 -22.87 -44.94
CA TYR A 88 -6.44 -21.49 -45.03
C TYR A 88 -5.17 -21.29 -44.23
N PRO A 89 -4.19 -20.57 -44.79
CA PRO A 89 -2.99 -20.26 -44.01
C PRO A 89 -3.36 -19.45 -42.72
N PHE A 90 -2.67 -19.74 -41.63
CA PHE A 90 -2.86 -19.08 -40.38
C PHE A 90 -1.56 -18.41 -39.88
N PRO A 91 -1.55 -17.18 -39.44
CA PRO A 91 -2.69 -16.27 -39.44
C PRO A 91 -3.20 -15.95 -40.86
N PRO A 92 -4.51 -15.86 -41.04
CA PRO A 92 -5.06 -15.49 -42.34
C PRO A 92 -4.62 -14.09 -42.71
N LYS A 93 -4.37 -13.88 -44.00
CA LYS A 93 -4.24 -12.53 -44.55
C LYS A 93 -5.59 -11.80 -44.39
N SER A 94 -6.20 -11.22 -45.33
CA SER A 94 -7.59 -10.82 -45.29
C SER A 94 -8.46 -11.90 -45.95
N LEU A 95 -9.59 -12.24 -45.36
CA LEU A 95 -10.55 -13.16 -45.88
C LEU A 95 -11.86 -12.42 -46.14
N TYR A 96 -12.29 -12.39 -47.41
CA TYR A 96 -13.58 -11.87 -47.81
C TYR A 96 -14.53 -13.00 -48.14
N ILE A 97 -15.73 -12.97 -47.56
CA ILE A 97 -16.78 -13.98 -47.77
C ILE A 97 -17.96 -13.29 -48.43
N GLU A 98 -18.29 -13.76 -49.64
CA GLU A 98 -19.41 -13.23 -50.45
C GLU A 98 -20.63 -14.14 -50.25
N HIS A 99 -21.81 -13.56 -50.11
CA HIS A 99 -23.10 -14.24 -50.02
C HIS A 99 -23.38 -15.16 -48.85
N GLU A 100 -22.76 -14.91 -47.67
CA GLU A 100 -23.16 -15.61 -46.48
C GLU A 100 -24.42 -14.94 -45.88
N LYS A 101 -25.56 -15.67 -45.84
CA LYS A 101 -26.82 -15.13 -45.38
C LYS A 101 -27.05 -15.20 -43.86
N ASP A 102 -26.51 -16.21 -43.20
CA ASP A 102 -26.80 -16.55 -41.81
C ASP A 102 -25.59 -16.52 -40.86
N GLY A 103 -24.40 -16.21 -41.38
CA GLY A 103 -23.15 -16.12 -40.60
C GLY A 103 -22.62 -17.47 -40.11
N GLN A 104 -23.09 -18.59 -40.67
CA GLN A 104 -22.69 -19.92 -40.24
C GLN A 104 -21.18 -20.16 -40.41
N PHE A 105 -20.64 -19.76 -41.53
CA PHE A 105 -19.22 -19.92 -41.85
C PHE A 105 -18.34 -19.07 -40.92
N LEU A 106 -18.73 -17.84 -40.62
CA LEU A 106 -18.03 -16.95 -39.67
C LEU A 106 -18.01 -17.55 -38.28
N ARG A 107 -19.15 -18.09 -37.80
CA ARG A 107 -19.22 -18.77 -36.50
C ARG A 107 -18.30 -19.98 -36.44
N GLU A 108 -18.30 -20.78 -37.48
CA GLU A 108 -17.46 -21.97 -37.59
C GLU A 108 -15.97 -21.61 -37.59
N MET A 109 -15.60 -20.61 -38.39
CA MET A 109 -14.25 -20.09 -38.45
C MET A 109 -13.77 -19.58 -37.11
N LEU A 110 -14.60 -18.81 -36.37
CA LEU A 110 -14.32 -18.35 -35.03
C LEU A 110 -14.09 -19.53 -34.07
N MET A 111 -14.95 -20.55 -34.12
CA MET A 111 -14.80 -21.72 -33.23
C MET A 111 -13.52 -22.52 -33.54
N ARG A 112 -13.16 -22.67 -34.80
CA ARG A 112 -11.91 -23.33 -35.20
C ARG A 112 -10.68 -22.49 -34.83
N LEU A 113 -10.75 -21.18 -34.97
CA LEU A 113 -9.69 -20.27 -34.54
C LEU A 113 -9.46 -20.41 -33.03
N LEU A 114 -10.52 -20.35 -32.24
CA LEU A 114 -10.46 -20.49 -30.78
C LEU A 114 -10.00 -21.87 -30.32
N SER A 115 -10.27 -22.93 -31.12
CA SER A 115 -9.80 -24.28 -30.81
C SER A 115 -8.32 -24.50 -31.14
N SER A 116 -7.82 -23.80 -32.14
CA SER A 116 -6.50 -24.01 -32.73
C SER A 116 -5.43 -23.08 -32.23
N ALA A 117 -5.79 -21.87 -31.80
CA ALA A 117 -4.86 -20.85 -31.34
C ALA A 117 -4.74 -20.83 -29.79
N PRO A 118 -3.56 -20.54 -29.24
CA PRO A 118 -3.40 -20.30 -27.81
C PRO A 118 -4.18 -19.04 -27.40
N LEU A 119 -5.27 -19.19 -26.64
CA LEU A 119 -6.20 -18.10 -26.32
C LEU A 119 -5.55 -16.90 -25.60
N VAL A 120 -4.49 -17.15 -24.84
CA VAL A 120 -3.73 -16.08 -24.16
C VAL A 120 -2.90 -15.20 -25.12
N GLN A 121 -2.78 -15.59 -26.38
CA GLN A 121 -2.03 -14.88 -27.42
C GLN A 121 -2.97 -14.38 -28.54
N LEU A 122 -4.28 -14.51 -28.37
CA LEU A 122 -5.28 -14.19 -29.37
C LEU A 122 -6.18 -13.06 -28.83
N GLU A 123 -6.31 -11.98 -29.61
CA GLU A 123 -7.35 -10.99 -29.43
C GLU A 123 -8.30 -11.03 -30.63
N VAL A 124 -9.59 -11.07 -30.36
CA VAL A 124 -10.63 -11.17 -31.38
C VAL A 124 -11.54 -9.97 -31.30
N ILE A 125 -11.67 -9.22 -32.40
CA ILE A 125 -12.65 -8.12 -32.54
C ILE A 125 -13.86 -8.63 -33.31
N LEU A 126 -15.01 -8.71 -32.67
CA LEU A 126 -16.26 -9.16 -33.27
C LEU A 126 -17.10 -7.95 -33.70
N VAL A 127 -17.36 -7.81 -34.99
CA VAL A 127 -18.16 -6.72 -35.58
C VAL A 127 -19.36 -7.31 -36.28
N ASP A 128 -20.57 -6.89 -35.90
CA ASP A 128 -21.84 -7.26 -36.54
C ASP A 128 -22.82 -6.07 -36.57
N ALA A 129 -22.56 -5.16 -37.46
CA ALA A 129 -23.40 -3.95 -37.64
C ALA A 129 -24.74 -4.22 -38.35
N LEU A 130 -24.88 -5.31 -39.09
CA LEU A 130 -26.05 -5.60 -39.89
C LEU A 130 -27.14 -6.36 -39.12
N SER A 131 -26.74 -7.36 -38.35
CA SER A 131 -27.67 -8.19 -37.58
C SER A 131 -27.69 -7.91 -36.09
N LEU A 132 -27.17 -6.75 -35.67
CA LEU A 132 -27.15 -6.29 -34.28
C LEU A 132 -26.58 -7.35 -33.32
N GLY A 133 -25.50 -8.00 -33.72
CA GLY A 133 -24.81 -9.05 -32.94
C GLY A 133 -25.43 -10.46 -33.12
N GLY A 134 -26.42 -10.63 -34.01
CA GLY A 134 -27.11 -11.91 -34.23
C GLY A 134 -26.23 -13.00 -34.79
N ILE A 135 -25.28 -12.65 -35.68
CA ILE A 135 -24.34 -13.60 -36.31
C ILE A 135 -23.50 -14.32 -35.26
N PHE A 136 -23.06 -13.62 -34.23
CA PHE A 136 -22.20 -14.15 -33.18
C PHE A 136 -22.94 -14.53 -31.89
N ASN A 137 -24.24 -14.85 -31.96
CA ASN A 137 -25.04 -15.22 -30.78
C ASN A 137 -24.41 -16.34 -29.92
N LEU A 138 -23.75 -17.31 -30.52
CA LEU A 138 -23.04 -18.35 -29.78
C LEU A 138 -21.80 -17.81 -29.05
N ALA A 139 -21.14 -16.81 -29.63
CA ALA A 139 -20.01 -16.17 -28.98
C ALA A 139 -20.44 -15.35 -27.74
N ARG A 140 -21.71 -14.94 -27.60
CA ARG A 140 -22.22 -14.27 -26.39
C ARG A 140 -21.97 -15.05 -25.10
N ARG A 141 -21.90 -16.37 -25.16
CA ARG A 141 -21.55 -17.21 -24.02
C ARG A 141 -20.07 -17.08 -23.61
N LEU A 142 -19.22 -16.62 -24.52
CA LEU A 142 -17.81 -16.35 -24.30
C LEU A 142 -17.58 -14.91 -23.82
N LEU A 143 -18.62 -14.06 -23.87
CA LEU A 143 -18.60 -12.64 -23.48
C LEU A 143 -18.87 -12.43 -21.99
N ASP A 144 -18.65 -13.43 -21.16
CA ASP A 144 -18.70 -13.23 -19.71
C ASP A 144 -17.51 -12.38 -19.25
N LYS A 145 -17.73 -11.47 -18.28
CA LYS A 145 -16.81 -10.40 -17.80
C LYS A 145 -15.36 -10.81 -17.50
N ASN A 146 -14.92 -11.91 -17.98
CA ASN A 146 -13.67 -12.52 -17.62
C ASN A 146 -12.90 -13.14 -18.79
N ASN A 147 -13.28 -12.89 -20.02
CA ASN A 147 -12.64 -13.42 -21.23
C ASN A 147 -11.91 -12.31 -21.98
N ASP A 148 -10.64 -12.10 -21.64
CA ASP A 148 -9.80 -11.00 -22.15
C ASP A 148 -9.36 -11.16 -23.61
N PHE A 149 -9.75 -12.27 -24.28
CA PHE A 149 -9.39 -12.49 -25.67
C PHE A 149 -10.41 -11.90 -26.70
N ILE A 150 -11.58 -11.41 -26.24
CA ILE A 150 -12.53 -10.68 -27.07
C ILE A 150 -12.45 -9.20 -26.72
N TYR A 151 -12.14 -8.36 -27.69
CA TYR A 151 -12.01 -6.91 -27.52
C TYR A 151 -13.24 -6.30 -26.87
N GLN A 152 -13.06 -5.54 -25.80
CA GLN A 152 -14.10 -4.97 -24.96
C GLN A 152 -15.15 -5.98 -24.45
N GLN A 153 -14.88 -7.28 -24.56
CA GLN A 153 -15.77 -8.37 -24.11
C GLN A 153 -17.19 -8.26 -24.69
N ARG A 154 -17.34 -7.73 -25.90
CA ARG A 154 -18.64 -7.54 -26.57
C ARG A 154 -18.55 -7.66 -28.10
N ILE A 155 -19.70 -7.82 -28.72
CA ILE A 155 -19.88 -7.74 -30.17
C ILE A 155 -20.17 -6.28 -30.50
N LEU A 156 -19.36 -5.66 -31.35
CA LEU A 156 -19.51 -4.26 -31.75
C LEU A 156 -20.59 -4.14 -32.82
N THR A 157 -21.58 -3.29 -32.59
CA THR A 157 -22.72 -3.11 -33.46
C THR A 157 -22.89 -1.66 -33.96
N GLU A 158 -22.34 -0.71 -33.22
CA GLU A 158 -22.43 0.71 -33.52
C GLU A 158 -21.20 1.23 -34.28
N SER A 159 -21.45 2.12 -35.25
CA SER A 159 -20.36 2.66 -36.10
C SER A 159 -19.24 3.33 -35.29
N LYS A 160 -19.58 4.02 -34.22
CA LYS A 160 -18.57 4.67 -33.36
C LYS A 160 -17.67 3.67 -32.63
N GLU A 161 -18.25 2.61 -32.10
CA GLU A 161 -17.54 1.52 -31.41
C GLU A 161 -16.61 0.77 -32.37
N ILE A 162 -17.10 0.51 -33.60
CA ILE A 162 -16.32 -0.12 -34.66
C ILE A 162 -15.13 0.78 -35.05
N GLU A 163 -15.34 2.08 -35.17
CA GLU A 163 -14.26 3.04 -35.46
C GLU A 163 -13.20 3.07 -34.35
N GLU A 164 -13.61 3.06 -33.11
CA GLU A 164 -12.69 3.01 -31.95
C GLU A 164 -11.87 1.70 -31.93
N ALA A 165 -12.52 0.56 -32.21
CA ALA A 165 -11.83 -0.73 -32.29
C ALA A 165 -10.83 -0.79 -33.45
N LEU A 166 -11.18 -0.24 -34.61
CA LEU A 166 -10.28 -0.16 -35.77
C LEU A 166 -9.10 0.79 -35.51
N LYS A 167 -9.33 1.90 -34.78
CA LYS A 167 -8.23 2.77 -34.32
C LYS A 167 -7.29 2.05 -33.37
N HIS A 168 -7.84 1.31 -32.39
CA HIS A 168 -7.07 0.50 -31.48
C HIS A 168 -6.21 -0.53 -32.22
N LEU A 169 -6.82 -1.28 -33.15
CA LEU A 169 -6.09 -2.24 -33.97
C LEU A 169 -5.01 -1.57 -34.83
N TYR A 170 -5.29 -0.43 -35.42
CA TYR A 170 -4.33 0.33 -36.20
C TYR A 170 -3.12 0.77 -35.36
N GLU A 171 -3.34 1.35 -34.20
CA GLU A 171 -2.26 1.76 -33.30
C GLU A 171 -1.46 0.56 -32.76
N TYR A 172 -2.14 -0.53 -32.42
CA TYR A 172 -1.49 -1.77 -32.01
C TYR A 172 -0.58 -2.34 -33.12
N LEU A 173 -1.07 -2.39 -34.36
CA LEU A 173 -0.31 -2.84 -35.51
C LEU A 173 0.84 -1.89 -35.81
N LYS A 174 0.62 -0.58 -35.78
CA LYS A 174 1.65 0.43 -36.01
C LYS A 174 2.82 0.30 -35.03
N VAL A 175 2.54 0.16 -33.74
CA VAL A 175 3.57 -0.02 -32.70
C VAL A 175 4.33 -1.34 -32.91
N ASN A 176 3.62 -2.45 -33.14
CA ASN A 176 4.26 -3.75 -33.31
C ASN A 176 5.03 -3.86 -34.65
N LEU A 177 4.55 -3.19 -35.70
CA LEU A 177 5.22 -3.13 -37.00
C LEU A 177 6.51 -2.34 -36.96
N GLN A 178 6.52 -1.21 -36.28
CA GLN A 178 7.71 -0.34 -36.17
C GLN A 178 8.81 -0.98 -35.29
N GLU A 179 8.44 -1.75 -34.28
CA GLU A 179 9.39 -2.25 -33.29
C GLU A 179 9.83 -3.72 -33.50
N LYS A 180 8.99 -4.58 -34.08
CA LYS A 180 9.23 -6.04 -34.07
C LYS A 180 9.26 -6.72 -35.43
N LEU A 181 8.72 -6.12 -36.49
CA LEU A 181 8.47 -6.80 -37.77
C LEU A 181 9.09 -6.12 -38.98
N ALA A 182 10.11 -5.31 -38.82
CA ALA A 182 10.80 -4.54 -39.89
C ALA A 182 11.36 -5.37 -41.07
N GLY A 183 11.09 -6.67 -41.15
CA GLY A 183 11.61 -7.59 -42.17
C GLY A 183 10.56 -8.36 -42.99
N TYR A 184 9.24 -8.14 -42.76
CA TYR A 184 8.22 -8.95 -43.44
C TYR A 184 7.35 -8.13 -44.39
N LYS A 185 7.06 -8.71 -45.57
CA LYS A 185 6.26 -8.09 -46.66
C LYS A 185 5.12 -9.01 -47.13
N ASP A 186 3.93 -8.42 -47.27
CA ASP A 186 2.71 -8.79 -48.03
C ASP A 186 1.75 -9.93 -47.59
N PHE A 187 0.46 -9.60 -47.64
CA PHE A 187 -0.73 -10.47 -47.55
C PHE A 187 -1.45 -10.56 -48.92
N ALA A 188 -2.08 -11.68 -49.25
CA ALA A 188 -2.89 -11.87 -50.45
C ALA A 188 -4.36 -12.23 -50.09
N ASP A 189 -5.34 -11.79 -50.91
CA ASP A 189 -6.76 -12.02 -50.76
C ASP A 189 -7.21 -13.42 -51.18
N TYR A 190 -8.14 -14.02 -50.43
CA TYR A 190 -8.78 -15.29 -50.76
C TYR A 190 -10.31 -15.12 -50.80
N LYS A 191 -10.92 -15.68 -51.88
CA LYS A 191 -12.37 -15.71 -52.07
C LYS A 191 -12.90 -17.12 -51.75
N VAL A 192 -13.92 -17.26 -50.94
CA VAL A 192 -14.46 -18.56 -50.48
C VAL A 192 -15.92 -18.70 -50.80
N ILE A 193 -16.33 -19.86 -51.28
CA ILE A 193 -17.72 -20.21 -51.58
C ILE A 193 -18.08 -21.56 -50.94
N ASN A 194 -19.05 -21.51 -50.01
CA ASN A 194 -20.04 -22.51 -49.51
C ASN A 194 -19.66 -23.91 -48.96
N ASN A 195 -20.10 -24.15 -47.77
CA ASN A 195 -21.23 -24.91 -47.18
C ASN A 195 -21.00 -26.39 -46.85
N HIS A 196 -20.30 -26.69 -45.74
CA HIS A 196 -20.62 -27.82 -44.87
C HIS A 196 -20.08 -27.53 -43.48
N GLY A 197 -21.00 -27.24 -42.52
CA GLY A 197 -20.63 -26.66 -41.24
C GLY A 197 -20.49 -27.68 -40.10
N ILE A 198 -19.80 -27.27 -39.07
CA ILE A 198 -19.83 -27.89 -37.73
C ILE A 198 -21.27 -27.80 -37.18
N GLN A 199 -21.78 -28.91 -36.64
CA GLN A 199 -23.13 -28.93 -36.05
C GLN A 199 -23.18 -27.95 -34.85
N SER A 200 -24.30 -27.25 -34.69
CA SER A 200 -24.50 -26.25 -33.62
C SER A 200 -24.26 -26.82 -32.20
N GLN A 201 -24.54 -28.12 -32.01
CA GLN A 201 -24.26 -28.86 -30.77
C GLN A 201 -22.76 -28.85 -30.42
N HIS A 202 -21.90 -29.13 -31.41
CA HIS A 202 -20.43 -29.14 -31.20
C HIS A 202 -19.89 -27.72 -30.85
N MET A 203 -20.46 -26.69 -31.45
CA MET A 203 -20.11 -25.31 -31.11
C MET A 203 -20.52 -24.93 -29.68
N GLN A 204 -21.68 -25.43 -29.24
CA GLN A 204 -22.16 -25.27 -27.88
C GLN A 204 -21.22 -25.93 -26.86
N ASP A 205 -20.95 -27.24 -27.08
CA ASP A 205 -20.06 -28.04 -26.24
C ASP A 205 -18.65 -27.44 -26.15
N PHE A 206 -18.17 -26.88 -27.27
CA PHE A 206 -16.87 -26.22 -27.30
C PHE A 206 -16.86 -24.90 -26.49
N SER A 207 -17.91 -24.08 -26.66
CA SER A 207 -18.07 -22.85 -25.89
C SER A 207 -18.10 -23.14 -24.38
N ASP A 208 -18.84 -24.16 -23.96
CA ASP A 208 -18.91 -24.60 -22.57
C ASP A 208 -17.57 -25.11 -22.05
N LYS A 209 -16.77 -25.84 -22.88
CA LYS A 209 -15.41 -26.27 -22.55
C LYS A 209 -14.45 -25.09 -22.38
N ILE A 210 -14.51 -24.07 -23.25
CA ILE A 210 -13.72 -22.86 -23.12
C ILE A 210 -14.07 -22.15 -21.82
N LYS A 211 -15.36 -21.95 -21.54
CA LYS A 211 -15.82 -21.32 -20.32
C LYS A 211 -15.34 -22.07 -19.08
N ALA A 212 -15.52 -23.39 -19.04
CA ALA A 212 -15.05 -24.24 -17.94
C ALA A 212 -13.52 -24.19 -17.76
N TYR A 213 -12.76 -24.10 -18.87
CA TYR A 213 -11.31 -23.93 -18.80
C TYR A 213 -10.90 -22.61 -18.16
N TYR A 214 -11.53 -21.48 -18.54
CA TYR A 214 -11.24 -20.19 -17.94
C TYR A 214 -11.69 -20.13 -16.48
N GLU A 215 -12.85 -20.67 -16.15
CA GLU A 215 -13.32 -20.79 -14.77
C GLU A 215 -12.36 -21.64 -13.92
N LYS A 216 -11.87 -22.76 -14.46
CA LYS A 216 -10.86 -23.60 -13.80
C LYS A 216 -9.51 -22.88 -13.65
N LYS A 217 -9.09 -22.12 -14.63
CA LYS A 217 -7.86 -21.30 -14.58
C LYS A 217 -7.95 -20.18 -13.55
N LYS A 218 -9.11 -19.54 -13.40
CA LYS A 218 -9.40 -18.57 -12.33
C LYS A 218 -9.47 -19.20 -10.96
N ALA A 219 -9.98 -20.42 -10.87
CA ALA A 219 -10.09 -21.18 -9.63
C ALA A 219 -8.74 -21.68 -9.08
N VAL A 220 -7.65 -21.60 -9.82
CA VAL A 220 -6.31 -21.87 -9.29
C VAL A 220 -5.95 -20.76 -8.32
N LYS A 221 -6.26 -20.97 -7.05
CA LYS A 221 -5.77 -20.11 -5.97
C LYS A 221 -4.26 -20.21 -5.95
N ARG A 222 -3.60 -19.20 -6.46
CA ARG A 222 -2.16 -19.07 -6.37
C ARG A 222 -1.78 -18.57 -4.99
N GLU A 223 -0.86 -19.27 -4.37
CA GLU A 223 -0.34 -18.93 -3.05
C GLU A 223 1.04 -18.28 -3.17
N LEU A 224 1.44 -17.57 -2.13
CA LEU A 224 2.75 -16.89 -2.09
C LEU A 224 3.92 -17.85 -2.32
N LYS A 225 3.83 -19.11 -1.84
CA LYS A 225 4.85 -20.14 -2.07
C LYS A 225 5.11 -20.42 -3.56
N ASP A 226 4.13 -20.17 -4.45
CA ASP A 226 4.29 -20.38 -5.89
C ASP A 226 5.25 -19.33 -6.52
N LEU A 227 5.48 -18.20 -5.84
CA LEU A 227 6.49 -17.21 -6.19
C LEU A 227 7.85 -17.49 -5.53
N GLN A 228 7.86 -18.16 -4.38
CA GLN A 228 9.08 -18.47 -3.59
C GLN A 228 9.66 -19.82 -4.01
N LYS A 229 10.11 -19.89 -5.26
CA LYS A 229 10.67 -21.12 -5.85
C LYS A 229 11.96 -21.52 -5.13
N ASP A 230 12.25 -22.80 -5.10
CA ASP A 230 13.49 -23.44 -4.58
C ASP A 230 13.68 -23.38 -3.05
N GLU A 231 12.76 -22.84 -2.28
CA GLU A 231 12.80 -22.72 -0.80
C GLU A 231 14.13 -22.17 -0.23
N LYS A 232 14.92 -21.45 -1.06
CA LYS A 232 16.19 -20.87 -0.66
C LYS A 232 16.04 -19.42 -0.28
N PHE A 233 16.41 -19.10 0.96
CA PHE A 233 16.39 -17.72 1.46
C PHE A 233 17.61 -16.93 0.98
N TRP A 234 17.38 -15.61 0.79
CA TRP A 234 18.42 -14.60 0.61
C TRP A 234 19.34 -14.87 -0.58
N THR A 235 18.70 -15.11 -1.72
CA THR A 235 19.38 -15.41 -2.99
C THR A 235 19.68 -14.17 -3.82
N GLU A 236 19.08 -13.03 -3.49
CA GLU A 236 19.19 -11.79 -4.26
C GLU A 236 20.08 -10.77 -3.53
N SER A 237 20.69 -9.86 -4.30
CA SER A 237 21.44 -8.73 -3.77
C SER A 237 20.74 -7.41 -4.09
N SER A 238 20.64 -6.55 -3.11
CA SER A 238 20.07 -5.21 -3.24
C SER A 238 21.11 -4.16 -3.67
N GLN A 239 22.27 -4.58 -4.20
CA GLN A 239 23.36 -3.67 -4.59
C GLN A 239 22.86 -2.50 -5.43
N PHE A 240 22.15 -2.76 -6.51
CA PHE A 240 21.65 -1.72 -7.42
C PHE A 240 20.17 -1.37 -7.19
N LYS A 241 19.35 -2.35 -6.93
CA LYS A 241 17.91 -2.24 -6.68
C LYS A 241 17.41 -3.45 -5.90
N VAL A 242 16.24 -3.33 -5.35
CA VAL A 242 15.44 -4.44 -4.83
C VAL A 242 14.44 -4.84 -5.90
N SER A 243 14.30 -6.14 -6.18
CA SER A 243 13.35 -6.69 -7.16
C SER A 243 12.76 -7.99 -6.62
N VAL A 244 11.44 -8.02 -6.40
CA VAL A 244 10.72 -9.19 -5.89
C VAL A 244 9.50 -9.53 -6.74
N PRO A 245 9.17 -10.82 -6.95
CA PRO A 245 7.98 -11.20 -7.67
C PRO A 245 6.73 -10.89 -6.84
N MET A 246 5.67 -10.33 -7.48
CA MET A 246 4.44 -9.92 -6.79
C MET A 246 3.19 -10.63 -7.31
N GLY A 247 3.30 -11.30 -8.44
CA GLY A 247 2.18 -11.97 -9.08
C GLY A 247 2.50 -12.34 -10.53
N TRP A 248 1.47 -12.54 -11.31
CA TRP A 248 1.60 -12.94 -12.72
C TRP A 248 0.70 -12.06 -13.59
N ASP A 249 1.22 -11.72 -14.76
CA ASP A 249 0.42 -11.07 -15.81
C ASP A 249 -0.56 -12.04 -16.46
N ILE A 250 -1.32 -11.56 -17.45
CA ILE A 250 -2.28 -12.37 -18.21
C ILE A 250 -1.61 -13.54 -18.98
N ASN A 251 -0.32 -13.42 -19.30
CA ASN A 251 0.48 -14.44 -19.96
C ASN A 251 1.19 -15.38 -18.98
N HIS A 252 0.85 -15.33 -17.71
CA HIS A 252 1.49 -16.10 -16.63
C HIS A 252 2.97 -15.79 -16.40
N LYS A 253 3.48 -14.68 -16.94
CA LYS A 253 4.82 -14.19 -16.65
C LYS A 253 4.83 -13.50 -15.30
N GLU A 254 5.89 -13.72 -14.54
CA GLU A 254 6.06 -13.04 -13.24
C GLU A 254 6.14 -11.53 -13.42
N VAL A 255 5.30 -10.82 -12.66
CA VAL A 255 5.39 -9.36 -12.51
C VAL A 255 6.24 -9.07 -11.30
N ARG A 256 7.33 -8.34 -11.49
CA ARG A 256 8.27 -8.02 -10.43
C ARG A 256 8.11 -6.57 -9.98
N PHE A 257 7.99 -6.40 -8.69
CA PHE A 257 8.09 -5.08 -8.04
C PHE A 257 9.56 -4.70 -7.93
N GLU A 258 9.89 -3.48 -8.32
CA GLU A 258 11.25 -2.97 -8.25
C GLU A 258 11.30 -1.65 -7.48
N ILE A 259 12.31 -1.47 -6.63
CA ILE A 259 12.54 -0.22 -5.89
C ILE A 259 14.05 0.02 -5.70
N GLY A 260 14.47 1.29 -5.67
CA GLY A 260 15.89 1.68 -5.48
C GLY A 260 16.67 1.94 -6.76
N GLY A 261 16.12 1.55 -7.93
CA GLY A 261 16.66 1.88 -9.25
C GLY A 261 16.11 3.21 -9.80
N ALA A 262 15.46 3.18 -10.96
CA ALA A 262 14.70 4.31 -11.49
C ALA A 262 13.43 4.58 -10.66
N GLN A 263 12.85 3.53 -10.07
CA GLN A 263 11.70 3.54 -9.19
C GLN A 263 12.15 3.64 -7.74
N ASN A 264 11.93 4.78 -7.10
CA ASN A 264 12.45 5.00 -5.75
C ASN A 264 11.42 4.86 -4.65
N HIS A 265 10.20 5.28 -4.91
CA HIS A 265 9.11 5.29 -3.96
C HIS A 265 7.86 4.75 -4.62
N THR A 266 6.94 4.22 -3.82
CA THR A 266 5.74 3.55 -4.31
C THR A 266 4.51 4.10 -3.64
N LEU A 267 3.45 4.31 -4.43
CA LEU A 267 2.12 4.61 -3.94
C LEU A 267 1.20 3.42 -4.22
N ILE A 268 0.45 3.01 -3.21
CA ILE A 268 -0.51 1.91 -3.29
C ILE A 268 -1.88 2.45 -2.89
N CYS A 269 -2.87 2.26 -3.76
CA CYS A 269 -4.25 2.62 -3.43
C CYS A 269 -5.21 1.46 -3.72
N GLY A 270 -6.22 1.30 -2.86
CA GLY A 270 -7.27 0.33 -3.06
C GLY A 270 -8.30 0.36 -1.94
N ARG A 271 -9.59 0.40 -2.32
CA ARG A 271 -10.71 0.49 -1.37
C ARG A 271 -10.69 -0.63 -0.32
N SER A 272 -11.45 -0.46 0.75
CA SER A 272 -11.63 -1.54 1.75
C SER A 272 -12.07 -2.84 1.08
N GLY A 273 -11.41 -3.96 1.44
CA GLY A 273 -11.65 -5.28 0.82
C GLY A 273 -11.00 -5.50 -0.55
N SER A 274 -10.28 -4.53 -1.12
CA SER A 274 -9.58 -4.67 -2.42
C SER A 274 -8.43 -5.68 -2.43
N GLY A 275 -7.90 -6.04 -1.26
CA GLY A 275 -6.72 -6.89 -1.12
C GLY A 275 -5.44 -6.13 -0.79
N LYS A 276 -5.51 -4.85 -0.38
CA LYS A 276 -4.36 -4.01 -0.02
C LYS A 276 -3.47 -4.67 1.04
N SER A 277 -4.04 -5.13 2.15
CA SER A 277 -3.30 -5.84 3.20
C SER A 277 -2.62 -7.11 2.66
N ASN A 278 -3.34 -7.91 1.86
CA ASN A 278 -2.76 -9.08 1.22
C ASN A 278 -1.56 -8.71 0.33
N PHE A 279 -1.67 -7.64 -0.46
CA PHE A 279 -0.56 -7.15 -1.29
C PHE A 279 0.64 -6.74 -0.44
N LEU A 280 0.43 -6.01 0.65
CA LEU A 280 1.50 -5.61 1.57
C LEU A 280 2.17 -6.83 2.21
N HIS A 281 1.40 -7.84 2.63
CA HIS A 281 1.97 -9.08 3.18
C HIS A 281 2.77 -9.88 2.16
N VAL A 282 2.30 -9.98 0.92
CA VAL A 282 3.05 -10.61 -0.18
C VAL A 282 4.38 -9.88 -0.39
N LEU A 283 4.35 -8.54 -0.40
CA LEU A 283 5.54 -7.72 -0.57
C LEU A 283 6.55 -7.91 0.57
N ILE A 284 6.11 -7.77 1.82
CA ILE A 284 6.96 -7.89 3.02
C ILE A 284 7.60 -9.29 3.08
N GLN A 285 6.81 -10.35 2.87
CA GLN A 285 7.34 -11.72 2.93
C GLN A 285 8.29 -12.01 1.78
N ASN A 286 8.04 -11.49 0.58
CA ASN A 286 8.99 -11.66 -0.53
C ASN A 286 10.27 -10.84 -0.33
N LEU A 287 10.19 -9.63 0.22
CA LEU A 287 11.39 -8.88 0.61
C LEU A 287 12.23 -9.68 1.62
N ALA A 288 11.60 -10.21 2.67
CA ALA A 288 12.28 -11.00 3.69
C ALA A 288 12.76 -12.37 3.19
N PHE A 289 12.13 -12.93 2.16
CA PHE A 289 12.54 -14.20 1.57
C PHE A 289 13.75 -14.05 0.65
N TYR A 290 13.75 -13.02 -0.21
CA TYR A 290 14.79 -12.88 -1.24
C TYR A 290 16.05 -12.14 -0.78
N TYR A 291 15.94 -11.25 0.21
CA TYR A 291 17.06 -10.43 0.71
C TYR A 291 17.37 -10.71 2.16
N ALA A 292 18.65 -10.70 2.51
CA ALA A 292 19.06 -10.83 3.91
C ALA A 292 18.83 -9.51 4.70
N PRO A 293 18.73 -9.58 6.05
CA PRO A 293 18.50 -8.38 6.89
C PRO A 293 19.62 -7.32 6.81
N ASN A 294 20.83 -7.69 6.48
CA ASN A 294 21.94 -6.75 6.22
C ASN A 294 21.87 -6.12 4.81
N GLU A 295 21.02 -6.63 3.92
CA GLU A 295 20.72 -6.06 2.59
C GLU A 295 19.49 -5.15 2.60
N VAL A 296 18.41 -5.54 3.30
CA VAL A 296 17.13 -4.85 3.35
C VAL A 296 16.59 -4.84 4.78
N GLN A 297 16.27 -3.66 5.29
CA GLN A 297 15.61 -3.46 6.58
C GLN A 297 14.25 -2.82 6.40
N LEU A 298 13.28 -3.25 7.19
CA LEU A 298 11.89 -2.86 7.10
C LEU A 298 11.47 -1.98 8.28
N PHE A 299 10.69 -0.94 7.98
CA PHE A 299 9.96 -0.14 8.96
C PHE A 299 8.48 -0.25 8.57
N LEU A 300 7.69 -0.84 9.44
CA LEU A 300 6.28 -1.17 9.21
C LEU A 300 5.42 -0.29 10.10
N LEU A 301 4.73 0.69 9.52
CA LEU A 301 3.89 1.64 10.24
C LEU A 301 2.42 1.46 9.82
N ASP A 302 1.54 1.22 10.80
CA ASP A 302 0.10 1.09 10.60
C ASP A 302 -0.63 2.16 11.42
N TYR A 303 -1.42 3.01 10.74
CA TYR A 303 -2.24 4.05 11.36
C TYR A 303 -3.70 3.63 11.58
N LYS A 304 -4.07 2.44 11.12
CA LYS A 304 -5.37 1.84 11.39
C LYS A 304 -5.30 1.05 12.70
N GLU A 305 -6.42 0.63 13.24
CA GLU A 305 -6.58 -0.10 14.52
C GLU A 305 -5.72 -1.39 14.67
N GLY A 306 -4.54 -1.38 14.06
CA GLY A 306 -3.33 -2.05 14.52
C GLY A 306 -3.21 -3.56 14.35
N VAL A 307 -3.97 -4.21 13.46
CA VAL A 307 -3.94 -5.67 13.37
C VAL A 307 -2.94 -6.19 12.35
N GLU A 308 -2.68 -5.45 11.27
CA GLU A 308 -1.99 -5.99 10.10
C GLU A 308 -0.51 -6.31 10.36
N PHE A 309 0.29 -5.34 10.82
CA PHE A 309 1.72 -5.58 10.98
C PHE A 309 2.11 -6.24 12.31
N ASN A 310 1.19 -6.30 13.29
CA ASN A 310 1.44 -7.01 14.55
C ASN A 310 1.77 -8.50 14.32
N ALA A 311 1.31 -9.08 13.22
CA ALA A 311 1.65 -10.45 12.83
C ALA A 311 3.16 -10.70 12.66
N TYR A 312 3.96 -9.66 12.44
CA TYR A 312 5.42 -9.74 12.31
C TYR A 312 6.19 -9.63 13.62
N THR A 313 5.50 -9.54 14.76
CA THR A 313 6.11 -9.49 16.10
C THR A 313 6.01 -10.80 16.86
N ASN A 314 5.30 -11.82 16.34
CA ASN A 314 5.01 -13.07 17.04
C ASN A 314 5.25 -14.30 16.13
N PRO A 315 5.97 -15.35 16.56
CA PRO A 315 6.46 -15.63 17.94
C PRO A 315 7.71 -14.85 18.34
N THR A 316 8.44 -14.34 17.38
CA THR A 316 9.57 -13.42 17.49
C THR A 316 9.38 -12.32 16.49
N ILE A 317 10.04 -11.20 16.64
CA ILE A 317 10.02 -10.16 15.63
C ILE A 317 10.71 -10.65 14.35
N LEU A 318 10.19 -10.25 13.18
CA LEU A 318 10.82 -10.56 11.89
C LEU A 318 12.22 -9.91 11.83
N GLU A 319 13.26 -10.68 11.55
CA GLU A 319 14.67 -10.23 11.58
C GLU A 319 14.97 -8.99 10.71
N HIS A 320 14.15 -8.74 9.68
CA HIS A 320 14.26 -7.56 8.82
C HIS A 320 13.63 -6.29 9.42
N ALA A 321 12.75 -6.46 10.41
CA ALA A 321 11.93 -5.34 10.92
C ALA A 321 12.69 -4.55 12.00
N ARG A 322 13.23 -3.39 11.67
CA ARG A 322 13.76 -2.44 12.65
C ARG A 322 12.67 -1.76 13.47
N LEU A 323 11.50 -1.55 12.87
CA LEU A 323 10.34 -0.99 13.53
C LEU A 323 9.09 -1.73 13.10
N VAL A 324 8.27 -2.11 14.06
CA VAL A 324 6.85 -2.43 13.85
C VAL A 324 6.03 -1.50 14.71
N SER A 325 5.27 -0.62 14.06
CA SER A 325 4.42 0.37 14.73
C SER A 325 2.98 0.10 14.36
N VAL A 326 2.13 -0.14 15.37
CA VAL A 326 0.69 -0.41 15.21
C VAL A 326 -0.11 0.61 15.98
N ALA A 327 -1.28 1.00 15.46
CA ALA A 327 -2.10 2.08 16.00
C ALA A 327 -1.28 3.36 16.26
N SER A 328 -0.48 3.73 15.25
CA SER A 328 0.46 4.85 15.34
C SER A 328 -0.27 6.17 15.55
N SER A 329 0.23 7.03 16.45
CA SER A 329 -0.22 8.41 16.51
C SER A 329 0.39 9.25 15.38
N VAL A 330 -0.24 10.38 15.06
CA VAL A 330 0.33 11.33 14.08
C VAL A 330 1.68 11.85 14.59
N GLY A 331 1.78 12.19 15.87
CA GLY A 331 3.02 12.66 16.48
C GLY A 331 4.15 11.64 16.37
N PHE A 332 3.86 10.36 16.62
CA PHE A 332 4.83 9.28 16.37
C PHE A 332 5.31 9.28 14.92
N GLY A 333 4.38 9.43 13.97
CA GLY A 333 4.72 9.46 12.54
C GLY A 333 5.58 10.66 12.16
N VAL A 334 5.27 11.83 12.67
CA VAL A 334 6.06 13.06 12.47
C VAL A 334 7.47 12.87 13.04
N GLY A 335 7.58 12.37 14.27
CA GLY A 335 8.85 12.07 14.92
C GLY A 335 9.68 11.04 14.12
N PHE A 336 9.01 9.99 13.63
CA PHE A 336 9.67 8.98 12.79
C PHE A 336 10.18 9.54 11.46
N LEU A 337 9.39 10.36 10.75
CA LEU A 337 9.84 11.00 9.51
C LEU A 337 11.03 11.93 9.75
N SER A 338 11.03 12.66 10.85
CA SER A 338 12.15 13.51 11.27
C SER A 338 13.40 12.68 11.55
N TRP A 339 13.27 11.59 12.30
CA TRP A 339 14.34 10.63 12.54
C TRP A 339 14.90 10.05 11.23
N LEU A 340 14.03 9.68 10.29
CA LEU A 340 14.45 9.12 9.00
C LEU A 340 15.23 10.14 8.16
N CYS A 341 14.87 11.42 8.23
CA CYS A 341 15.65 12.50 7.62
C CYS A 341 17.03 12.65 8.27
N LYS A 342 17.11 12.49 9.60
CA LYS A 342 18.38 12.51 10.34
C LYS A 342 19.26 11.31 9.96
N GLU A 343 18.73 10.10 9.94
CA GLU A 343 19.42 8.89 9.47
C GLU A 343 19.99 9.09 8.06
N MET A 344 19.18 9.68 7.15
CA MET A 344 19.64 10.00 5.80
C MET A 344 20.79 11.02 5.80
N GLN A 345 20.77 12.01 6.72
CA GLN A 345 21.84 12.98 6.86
C GLN A 345 23.13 12.34 7.42
N GLU A 346 23.00 11.40 8.33
CA GLU A 346 24.13 10.62 8.88
C GLU A 346 24.78 9.78 7.78
N ARG A 347 23.99 9.11 6.94
CA ARG A 347 24.49 8.42 5.74
C ARG A 347 25.19 9.38 4.78
N ALA A 348 24.64 10.58 4.56
CA ALA A 348 25.26 11.60 3.71
C ALA A 348 26.63 12.03 4.27
N ASN A 349 26.76 12.18 5.57
CA ASN A 349 28.02 12.52 6.23
C ASN A 349 29.06 11.40 6.08
N LEU A 350 28.61 10.15 6.24
CA LEU A 350 29.44 8.97 6.04
C LEU A 350 29.91 8.84 4.60
N PHE A 351 29.04 9.09 3.60
CA PHE A 351 29.42 9.07 2.19
C PHE A 351 30.46 10.14 1.85
N LYS A 352 30.38 11.31 2.48
CA LYS A 352 31.42 12.36 2.33
C LYS A 352 32.78 11.90 2.88
N GLN A 353 32.80 11.19 4.02
CA GLN A 353 34.05 10.68 4.62
C GLN A 353 34.74 9.68 3.69
N PHE A 354 33.97 8.84 2.98
CA PHE A 354 34.48 7.87 2.02
C PHE A 354 34.61 8.42 0.60
N ASN A 355 34.30 9.71 0.38
CA ASN A 355 34.31 10.37 -0.92
C ASN A 355 33.47 9.64 -1.99
N VAL A 356 32.30 9.14 -1.60
CA VAL A 356 31.34 8.43 -2.47
C VAL A 356 30.04 9.24 -2.64
N LYS A 357 29.29 8.95 -3.72
CA LYS A 357 28.11 9.74 -4.10
C LYS A 357 26.78 9.14 -3.62
N ASP A 358 26.71 7.82 -3.51
CA ASP A 358 25.50 7.10 -3.21
C ASP A 358 25.78 5.76 -2.48
N LEU A 359 24.69 5.09 -2.09
CA LEU A 359 24.74 3.80 -1.42
C LEU A 359 25.50 2.73 -2.21
N ASN A 360 25.36 2.70 -3.55
CA ASN A 360 25.99 1.67 -4.37
C ASN A 360 27.50 1.79 -4.33
N ASP A 361 28.00 3.02 -4.33
CA ASP A 361 29.44 3.28 -4.21
C ASP A 361 29.93 3.03 -2.77
N TYR A 362 29.14 3.40 -1.74
CA TYR A 362 29.50 3.16 -0.35
C TYR A 362 29.64 1.67 -0.03
N ARG A 363 28.79 0.82 -0.61
CA ARG A 363 28.82 -0.64 -0.41
C ARG A 363 30.11 -1.33 -0.90
N LYS A 364 30.96 -0.62 -1.60
CA LYS A 364 32.34 -1.09 -1.91
C LYS A 364 33.28 -0.96 -0.71
N HIS A 365 32.89 -0.18 0.32
CA HIS A 365 33.69 0.12 1.51
C HIS A 365 33.13 -0.53 2.77
N GLY A 366 31.84 -0.83 2.82
CA GLY A 366 31.20 -1.43 3.98
C GLY A 366 29.75 -1.82 3.71
N GLU A 367 29.18 -2.61 4.63
CA GLU A 367 27.77 -3.00 4.55
C GLU A 367 26.86 -1.82 4.94
N MET A 368 25.78 -1.65 4.22
CA MET A 368 24.73 -0.72 4.57
C MET A 368 23.41 -1.16 3.92
N PRO A 369 22.37 -1.49 4.70
CA PRO A 369 21.10 -1.95 4.16
C PRO A 369 20.32 -0.83 3.49
N ARG A 370 19.45 -1.21 2.52
CA ARG A 370 18.36 -0.34 2.08
C ARG A 370 17.26 -0.32 3.14
N LEU A 371 16.75 0.86 3.43
CA LEU A 371 15.64 1.06 4.36
C LEU A 371 14.35 1.17 3.55
N ILE A 372 13.46 0.21 3.74
CA ILE A 372 12.14 0.19 3.11
C ILE A 372 11.10 0.49 4.18
N VAL A 373 10.45 1.63 4.04
CA VAL A 373 9.44 2.12 4.96
C VAL A 373 8.06 1.88 4.34
N VAL A 374 7.29 1.02 4.95
CA VAL A 374 5.91 0.70 4.56
C VAL A 374 4.97 1.43 5.51
N VAL A 375 4.18 2.34 4.98
CA VAL A 375 3.21 3.13 5.75
C VAL A 375 1.82 2.78 5.25
N ASP A 376 1.04 2.08 6.07
CA ASP A 376 -0.38 1.84 5.78
C ASP A 376 -1.25 2.96 6.36
N GLU A 377 -2.25 3.37 5.57
CA GLU A 377 -3.13 4.53 5.83
C GLU A 377 -2.35 5.84 6.03
N PHE A 378 -1.36 6.08 5.17
CA PHE A 378 -0.45 7.24 5.28
C PHE A 378 -1.17 8.60 5.28
N GLN A 379 -2.41 8.70 4.77
CA GLN A 379 -3.21 9.93 4.78
C GLN A 379 -3.45 10.44 6.22
N VAL A 380 -3.38 9.57 7.23
CA VAL A 380 -3.51 9.97 8.63
C VAL A 380 -2.40 10.95 9.06
N LEU A 381 -1.22 10.88 8.44
CA LEU A 381 -0.13 11.83 8.69
C LEU A 381 -0.52 13.29 8.41
N PHE A 382 -1.48 13.51 7.51
CA PHE A 382 -1.98 14.83 7.13
C PHE A 382 -3.21 15.26 7.94
N SER A 383 -3.67 14.46 8.89
CA SER A 383 -4.85 14.78 9.72
C SER A 383 -4.54 15.77 10.84
N ASP A 384 -3.27 16.07 11.11
CA ASP A 384 -2.88 17.14 12.02
C ASP A 384 -3.17 18.49 11.37
N ASN A 385 -4.14 19.22 11.95
CA ASN A 385 -4.54 20.54 11.47
C ASN A 385 -3.66 21.67 12.03
N SER A 386 -2.62 21.38 12.81
CA SER A 386 -1.63 22.37 13.21
C SER A 386 -0.76 22.77 12.02
N THR A 387 -0.49 24.07 11.87
CA THR A 387 0.34 24.58 10.77
C THR A 387 1.74 23.99 10.82
N ASN A 388 2.33 23.92 12.01
CA ASN A 388 3.68 23.40 12.22
C ASN A 388 3.76 21.88 11.97
N GLY A 389 2.75 21.09 12.35
CA GLY A 389 2.71 19.66 12.10
C GLY A 389 2.64 19.34 10.61
N LYS A 390 1.75 20.02 9.89
CA LYS A 390 1.58 19.85 8.43
C LYS A 390 2.81 20.25 7.65
N GLU A 391 3.42 21.40 7.96
CA GLU A 391 4.68 21.83 7.33
C GLU A 391 5.82 20.83 7.60
N SER A 392 5.90 20.29 8.81
CA SER A 392 6.91 19.28 9.17
C SER A 392 6.78 18.00 8.37
N VAL A 393 5.54 17.48 8.17
CA VAL A 393 5.27 16.30 7.36
C VAL A 393 5.64 16.56 5.88
N ASP A 394 5.19 17.69 5.32
CA ASP A 394 5.46 18.06 3.93
C ASP A 394 6.97 18.24 3.67
N GLN A 395 7.69 18.90 4.56
CA GLN A 395 9.14 19.10 4.44
C GLN A 395 9.91 17.77 4.53
N SER A 396 9.54 16.92 5.49
CA SER A 396 10.16 15.60 5.67
C SER A 396 9.91 14.69 4.47
N LEU A 397 8.66 14.58 4.01
CA LEU A 397 8.31 13.77 2.84
C LEU A 397 9.00 14.31 1.57
N ASN A 398 8.99 15.63 1.36
CA ASN A 398 9.66 16.24 0.20
C ASN A 398 11.18 15.93 0.21
N THR A 399 11.81 15.98 1.38
CA THR A 399 13.23 15.65 1.53
C THR A 399 13.50 14.19 1.24
N LEU A 400 12.72 13.28 1.81
CA LEU A 400 12.85 11.84 1.64
C LEU A 400 12.58 11.41 0.19
N LEU A 401 11.50 11.91 -0.43
CA LEU A 401 11.13 11.58 -1.80
C LEU A 401 12.16 12.07 -2.81
N LYS A 402 12.79 13.25 -2.60
CA LYS A 402 13.80 13.79 -3.52
C LYS A 402 15.18 13.17 -3.34
N LYS A 403 15.58 12.86 -2.10
CA LYS A 403 16.97 12.48 -1.79
C LYS A 403 17.14 11.02 -1.40
N GLY A 404 16.07 10.33 -0.97
CA GLY A 404 16.11 8.97 -0.41
C GLY A 404 16.84 7.96 -1.30
N ARG A 405 16.71 8.09 -2.63
CA ARG A 405 17.39 7.23 -3.60
C ARG A 405 18.87 7.06 -3.34
N SER A 406 19.59 8.17 -3.23
CA SER A 406 21.04 8.17 -3.08
C SER A 406 21.49 7.51 -1.78
N TYR A 407 20.65 7.61 -0.74
CA TYR A 407 20.96 7.10 0.59
C TYR A 407 20.31 5.73 0.89
N GLY A 408 19.61 5.14 -0.08
CA GLY A 408 18.96 3.84 0.08
C GLY A 408 17.74 3.87 1.00
N VAL A 409 17.01 4.99 1.03
CA VAL A 409 15.77 5.16 1.79
C VAL A 409 14.59 5.19 0.84
N HIS A 410 13.65 4.28 1.01
CA HIS A 410 12.54 4.06 0.10
C HIS A 410 11.21 4.03 0.85
N LEU A 411 10.24 4.82 0.39
CA LEU A 411 8.90 4.89 0.96
C LEU A 411 7.90 4.08 0.11
N ILE A 412 7.07 3.30 0.76
CA ILE A 412 5.91 2.61 0.21
C ILE A 412 4.70 3.12 0.99
N LEU A 413 3.94 4.02 0.37
CA LEU A 413 2.80 4.70 0.97
C LEU A 413 1.52 4.02 0.50
N ALA A 414 0.74 3.47 1.42
CA ALA A 414 -0.50 2.77 1.13
C ALA A 414 -1.70 3.50 1.74
N THR A 415 -2.82 3.54 0.98
CA THR A 415 -4.06 4.19 1.41
C THR A 415 -5.29 3.47 0.86
N GLN A 416 -6.44 3.65 1.50
CA GLN A 416 -7.72 3.18 0.98
C GLN A 416 -8.35 4.17 -0.01
N THR A 417 -8.01 5.44 0.07
CA THR A 417 -8.50 6.49 -0.82
C THR A 417 -7.45 7.58 -0.99
N MET A 418 -7.43 8.18 -2.14
CA MET A 418 -6.61 9.37 -2.41
C MET A 418 -7.27 10.66 -1.92
N ARG A 419 -8.55 10.61 -1.55
CA ARG A 419 -9.28 11.76 -0.99
C ARG A 419 -8.76 12.09 0.39
N GLY A 420 -8.57 13.39 0.65
CA GLY A 420 -8.01 13.85 1.94
C GLY A 420 -6.51 13.61 2.10
N THR A 421 -5.82 13.08 1.07
CA THR A 421 -4.37 13.12 1.04
C THR A 421 -3.96 14.49 0.48
N ASP A 422 -3.35 15.31 1.31
CA ASP A 422 -2.81 16.61 0.87
C ASP A 422 -1.48 16.48 0.11
N ILE A 423 -1.26 15.31 -0.53
CA ILE A 423 -0.08 15.12 -1.38
C ILE A 423 -0.20 16.04 -2.59
N ASN A 424 0.63 17.07 -2.64
CA ASN A 424 0.66 17.98 -3.78
C ASN A 424 1.21 17.30 -5.05
N LYS A 425 0.91 17.88 -6.22
CA LYS A 425 1.34 17.35 -7.52
C LYS A 425 2.86 17.15 -7.63
N SER A 426 3.64 17.98 -6.93
CA SER A 426 5.12 17.90 -6.95
C SER A 426 5.61 16.64 -6.21
N LEU A 427 4.99 16.29 -5.09
CA LEU A 427 5.30 15.06 -4.35
C LEU A 427 4.84 13.83 -5.12
N MET A 428 3.64 13.88 -5.71
CA MET A 428 3.14 12.79 -6.58
C MET A 428 4.06 12.50 -7.76
N ALA A 429 4.67 13.50 -8.35
CA ALA A 429 5.62 13.34 -9.46
C ALA A 429 6.92 12.62 -9.06
N GLN A 430 7.28 12.59 -7.77
CA GLN A 430 8.45 11.85 -7.26
C GLN A 430 8.15 10.36 -7.04
N ILE A 431 6.86 9.97 -7.00
CA ILE A 431 6.44 8.60 -6.75
C ILE A 431 6.04 7.97 -8.10
N VAL A 432 7.01 7.34 -8.76
CA VAL A 432 6.81 6.78 -10.11
C VAL A 432 6.19 5.39 -10.09
N ASN A 433 6.45 4.56 -9.06
CA ASN A 433 5.78 3.29 -8.88
C ASN A 433 4.37 3.52 -8.33
N ARG A 434 3.38 2.96 -8.99
CA ARG A 434 1.99 3.03 -8.57
C ARG A 434 1.34 1.67 -8.66
N ILE A 435 0.69 1.27 -7.60
CA ILE A 435 -0.07 0.02 -7.50
C ILE A 435 -1.53 0.39 -7.29
N ALA A 436 -2.35 0.09 -8.27
CA ALA A 436 -3.78 0.30 -8.19
C ALA A 436 -4.48 -1.07 -7.99
N LEU A 437 -5.22 -1.17 -6.89
CA LEU A 437 -6.09 -2.30 -6.58
C LEU A 437 -7.54 -1.90 -6.87
N PRO A 438 -8.54 -2.79 -6.78
CA PRO A 438 -9.94 -2.41 -6.97
C PRO A 438 -10.33 -1.15 -6.19
N MET A 439 -10.83 -0.12 -6.86
CA MET A 439 -11.19 1.19 -6.28
C MET A 439 -12.29 1.87 -7.11
N ASP A 440 -12.71 3.07 -6.71
CA ASP A 440 -13.64 3.88 -7.49
C ASP A 440 -12.93 4.73 -8.56
N THR A 441 -13.71 5.38 -9.43
CA THR A 441 -13.22 6.16 -10.57
C THR A 441 -12.34 7.33 -10.15
N GLU A 442 -12.69 8.03 -9.07
CA GLU A 442 -11.96 9.22 -8.62
C GLU A 442 -10.57 8.86 -8.10
N ASP A 443 -10.49 7.81 -7.28
CA ASP A 443 -9.22 7.29 -6.78
C ASP A 443 -8.37 6.70 -7.91
N SER A 444 -9.00 5.97 -8.87
CA SER A 444 -8.30 5.44 -10.04
C SER A 444 -7.67 6.57 -10.88
N ASN A 445 -8.45 7.59 -11.20
CA ASN A 445 -7.96 8.76 -11.94
C ASN A 445 -6.81 9.46 -11.22
N SER A 446 -6.86 9.50 -9.89
CA SER A 446 -5.82 10.13 -9.08
C SER A 446 -4.52 9.35 -9.11
N ILE A 447 -4.56 8.02 -8.95
CA ILE A 447 -3.35 7.20 -8.91
C ILE A 447 -2.84 6.84 -10.31
N LEU A 448 -3.70 6.65 -11.31
CA LEU A 448 -3.36 6.24 -12.67
C LEU A 448 -3.35 7.39 -13.68
N ASN A 449 -3.16 8.64 -13.22
CA ASN A 449 -2.98 9.80 -14.07
C ASN A 449 -4.13 10.02 -15.07
N ASN A 450 -5.36 10.15 -14.54
CA ASN A 450 -6.63 10.27 -15.26
C ASN A 450 -7.06 9.02 -16.06
N ASP A 451 -6.75 7.82 -15.53
CA ASP A 451 -7.20 6.54 -16.06
C ASP A 451 -8.08 5.82 -15.04
N ASP A 452 -9.23 5.33 -15.47
CA ASP A 452 -10.22 4.64 -14.63
C ASP A 452 -10.07 3.11 -14.63
N ALA A 453 -9.01 2.58 -15.23
CA ALA A 453 -8.78 1.14 -15.40
C ALA A 453 -8.83 0.32 -14.08
N ALA A 454 -8.56 0.95 -12.93
CA ALA A 454 -8.64 0.25 -11.65
C ALA A 454 -10.08 0.01 -11.16
N CYS A 455 -11.08 0.66 -11.76
CA CYS A 455 -12.50 0.43 -11.44
C CYS A 455 -12.98 -0.94 -11.89
N GLU A 456 -12.39 -1.47 -12.96
CA GLU A 456 -12.76 -2.76 -13.55
C GLU A 456 -12.06 -3.94 -12.88
N LEU A 457 -11.10 -3.68 -11.99
CA LEU A 457 -10.37 -4.73 -11.31
C LEU A 457 -11.25 -5.50 -10.34
N VAL A 458 -11.06 -6.81 -10.32
CA VAL A 458 -11.70 -7.72 -9.38
C VAL A 458 -10.61 -8.46 -8.59
N ARG A 459 -10.75 -8.52 -7.26
CA ARG A 459 -9.82 -9.27 -6.42
C ARG A 459 -9.64 -10.72 -6.95
N PRO A 460 -8.42 -11.23 -7.14
CA PRO A 460 -7.11 -10.75 -6.64
C PRO A 460 -6.30 -9.91 -7.66
N GLU A 461 -6.93 -9.16 -8.53
CA GLU A 461 -6.26 -8.40 -9.57
C GLU A 461 -5.72 -7.06 -9.06
N GLY A 462 -4.66 -6.57 -9.70
CA GLY A 462 -4.09 -5.25 -9.51
C GLY A 462 -3.39 -4.74 -10.77
N ILE A 463 -3.21 -3.44 -10.87
CA ILE A 463 -2.39 -2.80 -11.91
C ILE A 463 -1.08 -2.36 -11.27
N PHE A 464 0.02 -2.85 -11.81
CA PHE A 464 1.36 -2.34 -11.55
C PHE A 464 1.73 -1.33 -12.64
N ASN A 465 2.15 -0.14 -12.23
CA ASN A 465 2.64 0.90 -13.12
C ASN A 465 3.95 1.47 -12.58
N ASN A 466 5.00 1.42 -13.37
CA ASN A 466 6.33 1.88 -12.99
C ASN A 466 6.72 3.23 -13.63
N ASN A 467 5.75 3.98 -14.15
CA ASN A 467 5.97 5.24 -14.83
C ASN A 467 4.86 6.26 -14.55
N GLY A 468 4.67 6.61 -13.27
CA GLY A 468 3.82 7.72 -12.85
C GLY A 468 2.34 7.59 -13.19
N GLY A 469 1.84 6.37 -13.38
CA GLY A 469 0.42 6.10 -13.71
C GLY A 469 0.06 6.23 -15.19
N HIS A 470 1.00 6.44 -16.10
CA HIS A 470 0.69 6.54 -17.52
C HIS A 470 0.19 5.21 -18.08
N GLN A 471 -0.95 5.20 -18.77
CA GLN A 471 -1.70 4.06 -19.28
C GLN A 471 -0.84 3.05 -20.05
N LYS A 472 0.01 3.50 -20.94
CA LYS A 472 0.92 2.63 -21.76
C LYS A 472 1.83 1.71 -20.93
N TYR A 473 2.04 2.00 -19.63
CA TYR A 473 2.88 1.20 -18.72
C TYR A 473 2.09 0.41 -17.70
N HIS A 474 0.77 0.28 -17.89
CA HIS A 474 -0.05 -0.56 -17.05
C HIS A 474 0.27 -2.03 -17.29
N THR A 475 0.54 -2.74 -16.23
CA THR A 475 0.65 -4.20 -16.22
C THR A 475 -0.38 -4.76 -15.27
N LYS A 476 -1.44 -5.33 -15.82
CA LYS A 476 -2.45 -6.04 -15.02
C LYS A 476 -1.82 -7.32 -14.48
N MET A 477 -2.00 -7.59 -13.20
CA MET A 477 -1.44 -8.77 -12.54
C MET A 477 -2.45 -9.44 -11.62
N SER A 478 -2.32 -10.74 -11.47
CA SER A 478 -3.01 -11.54 -10.46
C SER A 478 -2.08 -11.71 -9.25
N ILE A 479 -2.54 -11.28 -8.08
CA ILE A 479 -1.78 -11.26 -6.82
C ILE A 479 -2.03 -12.57 -6.08
N PRO A 480 -1.00 -13.30 -5.62
CA PRO A 480 -1.17 -14.51 -4.83
C PRO A 480 -1.79 -14.21 -3.46
N LYS A 481 -2.38 -15.22 -2.83
CA LYS A 481 -2.80 -15.12 -1.44
C LYS A 481 -1.59 -15.29 -0.52
N ALA A 482 -1.38 -14.34 0.41
CA ALA A 482 -0.47 -14.51 1.52
C ALA A 482 -0.97 -15.61 2.47
N PRO A 483 -0.11 -16.32 3.20
CA PRO A 483 -0.52 -17.27 4.22
C PRO A 483 -1.42 -16.61 5.28
N ASP A 484 -2.32 -17.37 5.89
CA ASP A 484 -3.14 -16.88 7.00
C ASP A 484 -2.36 -16.86 8.32
N ASP A 485 -1.30 -17.68 8.45
CA ASP A 485 -0.40 -17.71 9.60
C ASP A 485 1.06 -17.44 9.16
N PHE A 486 1.67 -16.39 9.68
CA PHE A 486 3.06 -15.99 9.37
C PHE A 486 4.10 -16.63 10.28
N LYS A 487 3.69 -17.24 11.40
CA LYS A 487 4.61 -17.83 12.38
C LYS A 487 5.58 -18.85 11.79
N PRO A 488 5.16 -19.78 10.89
CA PRO A 488 6.11 -20.71 10.26
C PRO A 488 7.16 -20.00 9.41
N PHE A 489 6.78 -18.94 8.69
CA PHE A 489 7.69 -18.15 7.88
C PHE A 489 8.72 -17.42 8.77
N ILE A 490 8.26 -16.72 9.82
CA ILE A 490 9.13 -15.98 10.74
C ILE A 490 10.12 -16.94 11.42
N LYS A 491 9.68 -18.13 11.86
CA LYS A 491 10.57 -19.16 12.43
C LYS A 491 11.65 -19.61 11.45
N LYS A 492 11.31 -19.81 10.18
CA LYS A 492 12.29 -20.17 9.14
C LYS A 492 13.32 -19.06 8.92
N ILE A 493 12.89 -17.79 8.84
CA ILE A 493 13.77 -16.63 8.73
C ILE A 493 14.72 -16.54 9.93
N HIS A 494 14.19 -16.69 11.14
CA HIS A 494 14.99 -16.66 12.38
C HIS A 494 16.03 -17.82 12.41
N ALA A 495 15.64 -19.01 11.98
CA ALA A 495 16.56 -20.13 11.88
C ALA A 495 17.69 -19.86 10.87
N GLU A 496 17.36 -19.32 9.70
CA GLU A 496 18.35 -18.96 8.66
C GLU A 496 19.28 -17.84 9.14
N PHE A 497 18.74 -16.83 9.86
CA PHE A 497 19.52 -15.76 10.47
C PHE A 497 20.59 -16.29 11.42
N ASN A 498 20.19 -17.20 12.32
CA ASN A 498 21.10 -17.83 13.27
C ASN A 498 22.12 -18.74 12.56
N GLN A 499 21.70 -19.49 11.54
CA GLN A 499 22.58 -20.37 10.78
C GLN A 499 23.68 -19.59 10.05
N ARG A 500 23.35 -18.40 9.50
CA ARG A 500 24.34 -17.53 8.83
C ARG A 500 25.14 -16.65 9.78
N ASN A 501 24.84 -16.70 11.08
CA ASN A 501 25.50 -15.91 12.12
C ASN A 501 25.59 -14.41 11.77
N LEU A 502 24.47 -13.83 11.31
CA LEU A 502 24.39 -12.42 10.97
C LEU A 502 24.39 -11.55 12.22
N ALA A 503 24.90 -10.33 12.12
CA ALA A 503 24.88 -9.37 13.21
C ALA A 503 23.44 -9.01 13.62
N PRO A 504 23.11 -8.99 14.91
CA PRO A 504 21.78 -8.67 15.39
C PRO A 504 21.42 -7.23 15.04
N ILE A 505 20.15 -7.03 14.72
CA ILE A 505 19.56 -5.71 14.41
C ILE A 505 18.76 -5.26 15.63
N GLU A 506 18.85 -3.99 15.97
CA GLU A 506 17.97 -3.41 16.99
C GLU A 506 16.54 -3.38 16.48
N HIS A 507 15.63 -4.03 17.20
CA HIS A 507 14.21 -4.07 16.90
C HIS A 507 13.44 -3.17 17.84
N LYS A 508 12.56 -2.33 17.29
CA LYS A 508 11.64 -1.48 18.07
C LYS A 508 10.19 -1.84 17.77
N ILE A 509 9.40 -1.91 18.82
CA ILE A 509 7.95 -2.10 18.71
C ILE A 509 7.28 -0.90 19.35
N TYR A 510 6.39 -0.26 18.59
CA TYR A 510 5.49 0.77 19.10
C TYR A 510 4.05 0.28 18.94
N ASN A 511 3.31 0.20 20.04
CA ASN A 511 1.89 -0.12 20.00
C ASN A 511 1.11 0.99 20.72
N GLY A 512 0.42 1.83 19.95
CA GLY A 512 -0.33 2.97 20.47
C GLY A 512 -1.52 2.61 21.34
N GLU A 513 -1.99 1.36 21.33
CA GLU A 513 -3.13 0.90 22.13
C GLU A 513 -2.74 0.22 23.45
N THR A 514 -1.47 -0.14 23.59
CA THR A 514 -1.01 -0.83 24.80
C THR A 514 -0.44 0.18 25.78
N ALA A 515 -0.89 0.15 27.02
CA ALA A 515 -0.34 0.99 28.07
C ALA A 515 1.16 0.67 28.28
N LEU A 516 1.95 1.71 28.55
CA LEU A 516 3.37 1.56 28.80
C LEU A 516 3.58 1.11 30.26
N GLU A 517 4.14 -0.05 30.46
CA GLU A 517 4.43 -0.56 31.81
C GLU A 517 5.51 0.29 32.50
N MET A 518 5.31 0.54 33.77
CA MET A 518 6.27 1.27 34.60
C MET A 518 7.54 0.41 34.81
N PRO A 519 8.72 0.97 34.61
CA PRO A 519 9.94 0.22 34.87
C PRO A 519 10.12 -0.08 36.37
N SER A 520 10.80 -1.16 36.69
CA SER A 520 11.09 -1.55 38.07
C SER A 520 11.90 -0.49 38.85
N ILE A 521 12.69 0.32 38.14
CA ILE A 521 13.47 1.43 38.69
C ILE A 521 13.17 2.68 37.89
N LEU A 522 12.57 3.68 38.54
CA LEU A 522 12.38 4.99 37.95
C LEU A 522 13.68 5.78 37.94
N LYS A 523 13.94 6.51 36.86
CA LYS A 523 15.08 7.45 36.77
C LYS A 523 14.76 8.82 37.44
N ALA A 524 13.95 8.77 38.48
CA ALA A 524 13.60 9.96 39.28
C ALA A 524 14.71 10.30 40.26
N ASN A 525 14.89 11.57 40.53
CA ASN A 525 15.74 12.10 41.58
C ASN A 525 15.07 13.34 42.20
N GLU A 526 15.77 13.99 43.11
CA GLU A 526 15.22 15.14 43.90
C GLU A 526 14.62 16.25 43.05
N MET A 527 15.14 16.46 41.83
CA MET A 527 14.75 17.54 40.92
C MET A 527 14.12 17.05 39.62
N ARG A 528 13.83 15.77 39.46
CA ARG A 528 13.39 15.21 38.19
C ARG A 528 12.35 14.09 38.32
N LEU A 529 11.32 14.16 37.46
CA LEU A 529 10.29 13.12 37.33
C LEU A 529 10.51 12.31 36.05
N HIS A 530 10.49 10.99 36.17
CA HIS A 530 10.47 10.08 35.05
C HIS A 530 9.02 9.70 34.74
N LEU A 531 8.44 10.28 33.69
CA LEU A 531 7.00 10.22 33.43
C LEU A 531 6.59 9.19 32.40
N GLY A 532 7.49 8.78 31.52
CA GLY A 532 7.15 7.89 30.42
C GLY A 532 8.22 7.85 29.35
N LYS A 533 7.82 7.58 28.12
CA LYS A 533 8.71 7.59 26.95
C LYS A 533 8.14 8.50 25.86
N GLU A 534 9.03 9.18 25.15
CA GLU A 534 8.70 9.95 23.97
C GLU A 534 8.01 9.06 22.92
N ALA A 535 6.97 9.61 22.31
CA ALA A 535 6.21 8.90 21.26
C ALA A 535 6.85 9.13 19.89
N ASP A 536 8.11 8.77 19.76
CA ASP A 536 8.90 8.83 18.54
C ASP A 536 9.65 7.51 18.31
N TYR A 537 10.48 7.48 17.28
CA TYR A 537 11.27 6.27 16.95
C TYR A 537 12.30 5.93 18.04
N GLU A 538 12.93 6.92 18.65
CA GLU A 538 13.97 6.70 19.68
C GLU A 538 13.38 6.16 20.97
N GLN A 539 12.15 6.55 21.31
CA GLN A 539 11.45 6.17 22.54
C GLN A 539 12.28 6.50 23.80
N ASN A 540 12.91 7.69 23.80
CA ASN A 540 13.71 8.14 24.92
C ASN A 540 12.82 8.33 26.16
N ASP A 541 13.42 8.20 27.35
CA ASP A 541 12.72 8.46 28.60
C ASP A 541 12.36 9.94 28.69
N LEU A 542 11.08 10.26 28.94
CA LEU A 542 10.66 11.63 29.25
C LEU A 542 10.94 11.93 30.72
N ILE A 543 11.91 12.78 30.94
CA ILE A 543 12.29 13.26 32.27
C ILE A 543 12.01 14.73 32.37
N VAL A 544 11.14 15.13 33.32
CA VAL A 544 10.74 16.51 33.58
C VAL A 544 11.49 17.02 34.80
N GLY A 545 12.30 18.05 34.60
CA GLY A 545 13.13 18.64 35.69
C GLY A 545 12.51 19.88 36.28
N PHE A 546 12.79 20.12 37.56
CA PHE A 546 12.41 21.35 38.32
C PHE A 546 13.69 22.11 38.67
N GLU A 547 14.29 22.78 37.69
CA GLU A 547 15.61 23.39 37.80
C GLU A 547 15.55 24.91 38.05
N SER A 548 14.33 25.50 38.03
CA SER A 548 14.12 26.94 38.23
C SER A 548 12.72 27.24 38.76
N ASN A 549 12.53 28.47 39.29
CA ASN A 549 11.22 28.95 39.71
C ASN A 549 10.17 29.08 38.60
N GLU A 550 10.56 28.81 37.33
CA GLU A 550 9.66 28.80 36.17
C GLU A 550 9.25 27.37 35.78
N SER A 551 9.82 26.34 36.41
CA SER A 551 9.67 24.95 35.99
C SER A 551 8.61 24.14 36.74
N HIS A 552 7.77 24.79 37.55
CA HIS A 552 6.59 24.15 38.16
C HIS A 552 5.65 23.61 37.06
N LEU A 553 4.86 22.57 37.38
CA LEU A 553 4.16 21.79 36.35
C LEU A 553 2.65 22.09 36.38
N LEU A 554 2.13 22.55 35.24
CA LEU A 554 0.70 22.63 34.96
C LEU A 554 0.24 21.43 34.17
N VAL A 555 -0.78 20.75 34.68
CA VAL A 555 -1.38 19.57 34.00
C VAL A 555 -2.81 19.92 33.61
N VAL A 556 -3.13 19.77 32.32
CA VAL A 556 -4.48 19.98 31.81
C VAL A 556 -5.07 18.65 31.36
N SER A 557 -6.19 18.23 31.97
CA SER A 557 -6.89 17.00 31.65
C SER A 557 -8.37 17.08 32.01
N GLN A 558 -9.22 16.77 31.02
CA GLN A 558 -10.67 16.62 31.22
C GLN A 558 -11.06 15.20 31.70
N ASP A 559 -10.13 14.25 31.68
CA ASP A 559 -10.35 12.89 32.14
C ASP A 559 -9.90 12.68 33.59
N LEU A 560 -10.86 12.40 34.48
CA LEU A 560 -10.58 12.14 35.88
C LEU A 560 -9.69 10.93 36.11
N SER A 561 -9.91 9.84 35.35
CA SER A 561 -9.13 8.61 35.47
C SER A 561 -7.67 8.87 35.12
N ALA A 562 -7.40 9.64 34.05
CA ALA A 562 -6.05 10.04 33.67
C ALA A 562 -5.39 10.91 34.74
N ARG A 563 -6.14 11.86 35.37
CA ARG A 563 -5.61 12.67 36.48
C ARG A 563 -5.20 11.79 37.67
N ILE A 564 -6.04 10.84 38.08
CA ILE A 564 -5.74 9.93 39.20
C ILE A 564 -4.54 9.06 38.90
N ALA A 565 -4.48 8.47 37.72
CA ALA A 565 -3.33 7.67 37.31
C ALA A 565 -2.03 8.47 37.32
N LEU A 566 -2.06 9.71 36.83
CA LEU A 566 -0.89 10.60 36.86
C LEU A 566 -0.48 11.01 38.28
N MET A 567 -1.45 11.26 39.17
CA MET A 567 -1.15 11.51 40.57
C MET A 567 -0.42 10.34 41.26
N LYS A 568 -0.85 9.10 40.94
CA LYS A 568 -0.16 7.89 41.42
C LYS A 568 1.27 7.80 40.87
N LEU A 569 1.46 8.12 39.61
CA LEU A 569 2.78 8.14 38.97
C LEU A 569 3.68 9.19 39.61
N PHE A 570 3.16 10.38 39.90
CA PHE A 570 3.90 11.43 40.64
C PHE A 570 4.27 10.96 42.04
N ALA A 571 3.33 10.38 42.79
CA ALA A 571 3.59 9.85 44.10
C ALA A 571 4.73 8.79 44.09
N GLN A 572 4.75 7.89 43.12
CA GLN A 572 5.81 6.91 42.99
C GLN A 572 7.17 7.55 42.65
N ASN A 573 7.20 8.55 41.78
CA ASN A 573 8.40 9.33 41.50
C ASN A 573 8.93 10.03 42.73
N PHE A 574 8.08 10.77 43.46
CA PHE A 574 8.49 11.51 44.64
C PHE A 574 8.88 10.60 45.82
N LYS A 575 8.22 9.44 45.95
CA LYS A 575 8.67 8.41 46.90
C LYS A 575 10.09 7.94 46.58
N THR A 576 10.40 7.74 45.32
CA THR A 576 11.76 7.34 44.87
C THR A 576 12.76 8.47 45.16
N ALA A 577 12.35 9.73 45.03
CA ALA A 577 13.13 10.94 45.34
C ALA A 577 13.15 11.32 46.81
N ASN A 578 12.51 10.55 47.71
CA ASN A 578 12.37 10.85 49.15
C ASN A 578 11.73 12.20 49.45
N LYS A 579 10.67 12.59 48.71
CA LYS A 579 9.90 13.83 48.88
C LYS A 579 8.53 13.51 49.49
N GLU A 580 8.04 14.41 50.35
CA GLU A 580 6.69 14.34 50.90
C GLU A 580 5.69 14.97 49.94
N LEU A 581 4.62 14.24 49.56
CA LEU A 581 3.57 14.69 48.66
C LEU A 581 2.37 15.20 49.47
N LEU A 582 2.18 16.51 49.45
CA LEU A 582 1.02 17.17 50.04
C LEU A 582 -0.05 17.40 48.97
N PHE A 583 -1.23 16.84 49.18
CA PHE A 583 -2.29 16.84 48.19
C PHE A 583 -3.47 17.70 48.68
N TYR A 584 -3.68 18.84 48.02
CA TYR A 584 -4.82 19.69 48.26
C TYR A 584 -6.02 19.27 47.42
N ASN A 585 -7.06 18.69 48.09
CA ASN A 585 -8.28 18.23 47.46
C ASN A 585 -9.30 19.34 47.26
N ALA A 586 -9.20 20.12 46.19
CA ALA A 586 -10.14 21.20 45.87
C ALA A 586 -11.51 20.64 45.42
N GLU A 587 -11.56 19.51 44.74
CA GLU A 587 -12.77 18.98 44.09
C GLU A 587 -13.74 18.28 45.06
N LYS A 588 -13.41 18.05 46.33
CA LYS A 588 -14.25 17.42 47.39
C LYS A 588 -15.01 16.13 47.00
N ARG A 589 -15.07 15.80 45.73
CA ARG A 589 -15.75 14.61 45.17
C ARG A 589 -14.87 13.36 45.12
N LEU A 590 -13.56 13.52 45.27
CA LEU A 590 -12.57 12.45 45.22
C LEU A 590 -12.48 11.62 46.51
N VAL A 591 -13.57 11.45 47.24
CA VAL A 591 -13.55 10.78 48.56
C VAL A 591 -13.19 9.29 48.45
N ARG A 592 -13.66 8.61 47.41
CA ARG A 592 -13.35 7.18 47.18
C ARG A 592 -11.94 6.99 46.69
N GLU A 593 -11.51 7.84 45.79
CA GLU A 593 -10.19 7.82 45.14
C GLU A 593 -9.09 8.25 46.14
N LEU A 594 -9.42 9.07 47.15
CA LEU A 594 -8.49 9.48 48.20
C LEU A 594 -7.97 8.29 49.02
N ASP A 595 -8.80 7.28 49.32
CA ASP A 595 -8.37 6.10 50.05
C ASP A 595 -7.41 5.22 49.24
N GLU A 596 -7.54 5.27 47.94
CA GLU A 596 -6.58 4.63 47.01
C GLU A 596 -5.28 5.43 46.95
N LEU A 597 -5.33 6.76 46.84
CA LEU A 597 -4.16 7.64 46.84
C LEU A 597 -3.37 7.56 48.15
N LYS A 598 -4.01 7.43 49.31
CA LYS A 598 -3.34 7.20 50.61
C LYS A 598 -2.42 5.97 50.60
N LYS A 599 -2.83 4.91 49.89
CA LYS A 599 -2.00 3.71 49.74
C LYS A 599 -0.67 3.99 48.98
N HIS A 600 -0.63 5.07 48.22
CA HIS A 600 0.53 5.53 47.48
C HIS A 600 1.35 6.59 48.19
N HIS A 601 1.22 6.73 49.51
CA HIS A 601 1.93 7.73 50.34
C HIS A 601 1.62 9.19 49.97
N ILE A 602 0.39 9.48 49.58
CA ILE A 602 -0.11 10.83 49.37
C ILE A 602 -0.82 11.24 50.65
N THR A 603 -0.44 12.41 51.20
CA THR A 603 -1.10 13.00 52.37
C THR A 603 -2.18 13.96 51.90
N PRO A 604 -3.48 13.57 51.98
CA PRO A 604 -4.58 14.47 51.61
C PRO A 604 -4.77 15.53 52.65
N MET A 605 -4.86 16.78 52.22
CA MET A 605 -5.14 17.95 53.06
C MET A 605 -6.52 18.49 52.76
N GLN A 606 -7.32 18.72 53.80
CA GLN A 606 -8.66 19.31 53.71
C GLN A 606 -8.73 20.70 54.34
N ASP A 607 -7.63 21.16 54.89
CA ASP A 607 -7.52 22.47 55.51
C ASP A 607 -7.62 23.59 54.45
N PRO A 608 -7.93 24.81 54.85
CA PRO A 608 -7.90 25.95 53.93
C PRO A 608 -6.55 26.08 53.24
N LEU A 609 -6.54 26.42 51.95
CA LEU A 609 -5.33 26.47 51.13
C LEU A 609 -4.19 27.29 51.79
N GLY A 610 -4.55 28.37 52.52
CA GLY A 610 -3.56 29.16 53.26
C GLY A 610 -2.75 28.35 54.26
N SER A 611 -3.38 27.43 54.99
CA SER A 611 -2.70 26.53 55.93
C SER A 611 -1.90 25.45 55.22
N VAL A 612 -2.43 24.98 54.11
CA VAL A 612 -1.75 24.01 53.25
C VAL A 612 -0.46 24.61 52.66
N LEU A 613 -0.51 25.85 52.17
CA LEU A 613 0.67 26.57 51.67
C LEU A 613 1.72 26.80 52.75
N ASP A 614 1.29 27.14 53.99
CA ASP A 614 2.20 27.28 55.12
C ASP A 614 2.92 25.92 55.43
N THR A 615 2.19 24.80 55.38
CA THR A 615 2.77 23.46 55.56
C THR A 615 3.66 23.08 54.38
N ALA A 616 3.24 23.39 53.16
CA ALA A 616 4.02 23.14 51.95
C ALA A 616 5.32 23.96 51.86
N MET A 617 5.47 24.99 52.70
CA MET A 617 6.72 25.75 52.84
C MET A 617 7.80 24.98 53.60
N SER A 618 7.50 23.81 54.17
CA SER A 618 8.50 22.95 54.79
C SER A 618 9.43 22.35 53.73
N PRO A 619 10.76 22.23 54.02
CA PRO A 619 11.70 21.60 53.08
C PRO A 619 11.25 20.19 52.66
N ASN A 620 11.64 19.79 51.47
CA ASN A 620 11.37 18.47 50.93
C ASN A 620 9.88 18.14 50.63
N SER A 621 9.00 19.14 50.53
CA SER A 621 7.59 18.93 50.22
C SER A 621 7.26 19.21 48.74
N VAL A 622 6.25 18.48 48.24
CA VAL A 622 5.65 18.73 46.91
C VAL A 622 4.19 19.01 47.09
N LEU A 623 3.75 20.16 46.63
CA LEU A 623 2.33 20.53 46.65
C LEU A 623 1.65 20.15 45.37
N VAL A 624 0.58 19.35 45.45
CA VAL A 624 -0.30 19.03 44.32
C VAL A 624 -1.68 19.63 44.57
N ILE A 625 -2.16 20.45 43.67
CA ILE A 625 -3.53 21.00 43.67
C ILE A 625 -4.30 20.24 42.60
N ASP A 626 -5.30 19.45 42.99
CA ASP A 626 -6.00 18.49 42.13
C ASP A 626 -6.90 19.11 41.05
N ASN A 627 -7.46 20.28 41.31
CA ASN A 627 -8.32 20.97 40.36
C ASN A 627 -8.35 22.49 40.60
N LEU A 628 -7.66 23.20 39.73
CA LEU A 628 -7.59 24.67 39.78
C LEU A 628 -8.98 25.35 39.66
N ASN A 629 -9.88 24.75 38.88
CA ASN A 629 -11.23 25.28 38.67
C ASN A 629 -12.08 25.28 39.93
N GLU A 630 -11.80 24.39 40.88
CA GLU A 630 -12.51 24.26 42.17
C GLU A 630 -11.75 24.85 43.36
N ALA A 631 -10.48 25.24 43.18
CA ALA A 631 -9.65 25.82 44.22
C ALA A 631 -10.03 27.28 44.49
N LYS A 632 -11.17 27.51 45.16
CA LYS A 632 -11.81 28.81 45.34
C LYS A 632 -10.94 29.81 46.07
N GLU A 633 -10.07 29.36 46.96
CA GLU A 633 -9.13 30.21 47.69
C GLU A 633 -8.10 30.87 46.76
N LEU A 634 -7.78 30.26 45.62
CA LEU A 634 -6.93 30.89 44.60
C LEU A 634 -7.68 31.95 43.76
N HIS A 635 -8.98 32.10 43.98
CA HIS A 635 -9.77 33.13 43.34
C HIS A 635 -9.81 34.45 44.18
N ASP A 636 -9.22 34.43 45.38
CA ASP A 636 -9.05 35.63 46.19
C ASP A 636 -7.59 36.13 46.19
N LYS A 637 -7.39 37.38 46.62
CA LYS A 637 -6.08 38.04 46.63
C LYS A 637 -5.10 37.36 47.60
N ILE A 638 -5.56 36.91 48.76
CA ILE A 638 -4.73 36.36 49.83
C ILE A 638 -4.15 34.98 49.38
N GLY A 639 -4.99 34.13 48.83
CA GLY A 639 -4.56 32.84 48.33
C GLY A 639 -3.55 32.94 47.18
N VAL A 640 -3.76 33.88 46.24
CA VAL A 640 -2.82 34.14 45.15
C VAL A 640 -1.47 34.66 45.66
N GLU A 641 -1.46 35.60 46.60
CA GLU A 641 -0.21 36.13 47.19
C GLU A 641 0.55 35.05 48.00
N LYS A 642 -0.15 34.20 48.74
CA LYS A 642 0.48 33.06 49.44
C LYS A 642 1.09 32.07 48.47
N LEU A 643 0.37 31.67 47.42
CA LEU A 643 0.91 30.81 46.39
C LEU A 643 2.14 31.41 45.70
N LYS A 644 2.09 32.72 45.41
CA LYS A 644 3.24 33.43 44.85
C LYS A 644 4.45 33.36 45.78
N SER A 645 4.27 33.66 47.07
CA SER A 645 5.34 33.57 48.06
C SER A 645 5.94 32.16 48.19
N PHE A 646 5.11 31.13 48.06
CA PHE A 646 5.57 29.76 48.03
C PHE A 646 6.41 29.49 46.77
N LEU A 647 5.90 29.83 45.59
CA LEU A 647 6.58 29.55 44.30
C LEU A 647 7.93 30.26 44.15
N GLU A 648 8.04 31.50 44.66
CA GLU A 648 9.27 32.29 44.62
C GLU A 648 10.41 31.66 45.44
N LYS A 649 10.08 30.90 46.49
CA LYS A 649 11.06 30.26 47.41
C LYS A 649 11.18 28.76 47.21
N ALA A 650 10.29 28.16 46.43
CA ALA A 650 10.13 26.73 46.37
C ALA A 650 11.40 26.03 45.88
N THR A 651 12.00 26.53 44.80
CA THR A 651 13.17 25.89 44.20
C THR A 651 14.41 25.92 45.09
N ASP A 652 14.62 27.03 45.83
CA ASP A 652 15.71 27.15 46.77
C ASP A 652 15.60 26.20 47.97
N ASN A 653 14.36 25.79 48.29
CA ASN A 653 14.05 24.83 49.35
C ASN A 653 13.80 23.42 48.85
N GLU A 654 14.13 23.11 47.59
CA GLU A 654 13.84 21.84 46.95
C GLU A 654 12.35 21.44 46.99
N GLN A 655 11.48 22.43 46.85
CA GLN A 655 10.02 22.28 46.83
C GLN A 655 9.49 22.39 45.42
N TYR A 656 8.36 21.72 45.14
CA TYR A 656 7.72 21.75 43.83
C TYR A 656 6.24 22.03 43.96
N CYS A 657 5.65 22.55 42.86
CA CYS A 657 4.22 22.71 42.77
C CYS A 657 3.70 22.11 41.46
N ILE A 658 2.66 21.28 41.57
CA ILE A 658 1.96 20.70 40.44
C ILE A 658 0.50 21.09 40.55
N ILE A 659 -0.05 21.73 39.52
CA ILE A 659 -1.43 22.14 39.46
C ILE A 659 -2.15 21.44 38.35
N PHE A 660 -3.26 20.79 38.68
CA PHE A 660 -4.18 20.23 37.68
C PHE A 660 -5.29 21.21 37.36
N ALA A 661 -5.61 21.35 36.09
CA ALA A 661 -6.77 22.09 35.61
C ALA A 661 -7.66 21.14 34.77
N HIS A 662 -8.97 21.16 35.07
CA HIS A 662 -9.95 20.43 34.28
C HIS A 662 -10.24 21.15 32.95
N ASP A 663 -10.46 22.46 33.04
CA ASP A 663 -10.67 23.33 31.90
C ASP A 663 -9.93 24.66 32.12
N PHE A 664 -8.77 24.77 31.53
CA PHE A 664 -7.89 25.92 31.73
C PHE A 664 -8.46 27.19 31.09
N LYS A 665 -9.25 27.06 30.01
CA LYS A 665 -9.91 28.22 29.37
C LYS A 665 -11.10 28.75 30.17
N GLN A 666 -11.88 27.85 30.80
CA GLN A 666 -13.10 28.24 31.55
C GLN A 666 -12.85 28.74 32.97
N ILE A 667 -11.60 28.91 33.36
CA ILE A 667 -11.32 29.56 34.64
C ILE A 667 -11.88 30.97 34.57
N LYS A 668 -12.98 31.19 35.30
CA LYS A 668 -13.81 32.40 35.17
C LYS A 668 -13.01 33.66 35.46
N THR A 669 -13.14 34.64 34.59
CA THR A 669 -12.55 35.96 34.69
C THR A 669 -13.17 36.76 35.84
N ASN A 670 -12.43 36.93 36.95
CA ASN A 670 -12.61 37.99 37.91
C ASN A 670 -11.29 38.76 38.04
N TYR A 671 -11.29 39.90 38.70
CA TYR A 671 -10.10 40.75 38.82
C TYR A 671 -8.86 40.02 39.37
N ASN A 672 -9.07 39.00 40.20
CA ASN A 672 -7.98 38.20 40.78
C ASN A 672 -7.51 37.10 39.84
N PHE A 673 -8.32 36.68 38.87
CA PHE A 673 -7.97 35.66 37.91
C PHE A 673 -6.84 36.11 36.95
N ASP A 674 -6.82 37.40 36.55
CA ASP A 674 -5.73 37.90 35.70
C ASP A 674 -4.37 37.78 36.40
N LYS A 675 -4.35 38.06 37.73
CA LYS A 675 -3.13 37.86 38.54
C LYS A 675 -2.75 36.40 38.71
N LEU A 676 -3.73 35.52 38.89
CA LEU A 676 -3.49 34.08 38.96
C LEU A 676 -2.95 33.55 37.61
N LYS A 677 -3.56 33.99 36.50
CA LYS A 677 -3.08 33.63 35.16
C LYS A 677 -1.67 34.12 34.87
N GLU A 678 -1.35 35.36 35.30
CA GLU A 678 0.01 35.90 35.22
C GLU A 678 1.00 35.05 36.04
N LEU A 679 0.63 34.70 37.29
CA LEU A 679 1.43 33.83 38.14
C LEU A 679 1.69 32.46 37.50
N LEU A 680 0.65 31.83 36.97
CA LEU A 680 0.77 30.56 36.29
C LEU A 680 1.65 30.66 35.04
N ASN A 681 1.52 31.73 34.26
CA ASN A 681 2.34 31.93 33.06
C ASN A 681 3.83 32.20 33.41
N ASN A 682 4.10 32.79 34.58
CA ASN A 682 5.47 33.08 35.00
C ASN A 682 6.17 31.88 35.62
N HIS A 683 5.47 31.04 36.39
CA HIS A 683 6.06 29.95 37.17
C HIS A 683 5.80 28.56 36.60
N PHE A 684 4.74 28.37 35.80
CA PHE A 684 4.37 27.06 35.21
C PHE A 684 4.59 27.05 33.69
N LYS A 685 5.83 27.25 33.30
CA LYS A 685 6.19 27.17 31.88
C LYS A 685 6.22 25.72 31.35
N GLN A 686 6.44 24.76 32.24
CA GLN A 686 6.29 23.36 31.91
C GLN A 686 4.82 22.95 32.01
N ARG A 687 4.30 22.31 30.93
CA ARG A 687 2.89 21.98 30.84
C ARG A 687 2.69 20.60 30.26
N LEU A 688 1.79 19.84 30.86
CA LEU A 688 1.32 18.57 30.36
C LEU A 688 -0.15 18.72 29.88
N ALA A 689 -0.43 18.22 28.66
CA ALA A 689 -1.77 18.14 28.16
C ALA A 689 -2.13 16.68 27.86
N PHE A 690 -3.19 16.22 28.50
CA PHE A 690 -3.83 14.97 28.14
C PHE A 690 -4.98 15.24 27.18
N LYS A 691 -5.73 14.21 26.79
CA LYS A 691 -6.86 14.38 25.90
C LYS A 691 -7.80 15.49 26.41
N CYS A 692 -7.83 16.60 25.70
CA CYS A 692 -8.69 17.74 25.96
C CYS A 692 -9.14 18.41 24.64
N ASN A 693 -10.09 19.34 24.72
CA ASN A 693 -10.60 20.03 23.54
C ASN A 693 -9.57 21.03 22.97
N ARG A 694 -9.77 21.45 21.71
CA ARG A 694 -8.89 22.40 21.01
C ARG A 694 -8.67 23.69 21.80
N GLU A 695 -9.72 24.22 22.41
CA GLU A 695 -9.67 25.47 23.15
C GLU A 695 -8.74 25.43 24.37
N ASN A 696 -8.66 24.26 25.03
CA ASN A 696 -7.71 24.07 26.13
C ASN A 696 -6.27 23.93 25.63
N LEU A 697 -6.05 23.26 24.48
CA LEU A 697 -4.73 23.17 23.87
C LEU A 697 -4.22 24.56 23.48
N ASP A 698 -5.04 25.37 22.82
CA ASP A 698 -4.68 26.74 22.44
C ASP A 698 -4.41 27.63 23.66
N ALA A 699 -5.09 27.38 24.79
CA ALA A 699 -4.82 28.10 26.05
C ALA A 699 -3.48 27.65 26.69
N ILE A 700 -3.02 26.44 26.43
CA ILE A 700 -1.72 25.94 26.90
C ILE A 700 -0.58 26.48 26.03
N LYS A 701 -0.71 26.33 24.74
CA LYS A 701 0.19 26.83 23.72
C LYS A 701 -0.53 26.86 22.39
N ASP A 702 -0.32 27.89 21.58
CA ASP A 702 -0.86 28.00 20.26
C ASP A 702 -0.30 26.85 19.38
N ASP A 703 -1.14 26.32 18.47
CA ASP A 703 -0.78 25.37 17.44
C ASP A 703 -0.28 23.99 17.94
N LEU A 704 -0.76 23.53 19.10
CA LEU A 704 -0.52 22.17 19.56
C LEU A 704 -1.36 21.17 18.75
N PRO A 705 -0.82 19.95 18.44
CA PRO A 705 -1.59 18.92 17.75
C PRO A 705 -2.71 18.35 18.62
N LEU A 706 -3.82 17.94 18.01
CA LEU A 706 -4.85 17.17 18.71
C LEU A 706 -4.37 15.75 18.99
N LEU A 707 -4.46 15.30 20.24
CA LEU A 707 -4.17 13.92 20.60
C LEU A 707 -5.26 12.99 20.08
N ILE A 708 -4.93 12.18 19.07
CA ILE A 708 -5.79 11.12 18.53
C ILE A 708 -5.74 9.90 19.45
N ASN A 709 -4.55 9.52 19.89
CA ASN A 709 -4.35 8.40 20.81
C ASN A 709 -4.65 8.81 22.27
N LYS A 710 -5.54 8.05 22.91
CA LYS A 710 -5.95 8.30 24.30
C LYS A 710 -4.84 8.02 25.33
N LEU A 711 -3.84 7.21 24.97
CA LEU A 711 -2.75 6.84 25.88
C LEU A 711 -1.56 7.78 25.79
N ASN A 712 -1.57 8.75 24.88
CA ASN A 712 -0.51 9.72 24.73
C ASN A 712 -0.85 11.04 25.42
N ALA A 713 0.19 11.80 25.75
CA ALA A 713 0.11 13.13 26.30
C ALA A 713 1.12 14.07 25.61
N LEU A 714 0.91 15.37 25.70
CA LEU A 714 1.81 16.38 25.20
C LEU A 714 2.57 17.01 26.37
N PHE A 715 3.87 17.16 26.22
CA PHE A 715 4.71 17.92 27.12
C PHE A 715 5.23 19.18 26.40
N VAL A 716 5.02 20.33 27.02
CA VAL A 716 5.60 21.60 26.60
C VAL A 716 6.66 21.97 27.63
N GLY A 717 7.91 22.04 27.19
CA GLY A 717 9.05 22.37 28.07
C GLY A 717 9.27 23.85 28.23
N LEU A 718 10.37 24.24 28.89
CA LEU A 718 10.75 25.63 29.19
C LEU A 718 10.98 26.46 27.92
N SER A 719 11.52 25.87 26.86
CA SER A 719 11.63 26.55 25.57
C SER A 719 10.27 26.47 24.85
N LYS A 720 9.67 27.64 24.61
CA LYS A 720 8.33 27.73 23.99
C LYS A 720 8.20 27.21 22.58
N ASP A 721 9.30 26.80 21.94
CA ASP A 721 9.33 26.49 20.49
C ASP A 721 9.04 25.03 20.18
N SER A 722 9.07 24.13 21.17
CA SER A 722 8.86 22.71 20.96
C SER A 722 7.82 22.12 21.91
N HIS A 723 7.16 21.09 21.45
CA HIS A 723 6.37 20.18 22.26
C HIS A 723 6.83 18.74 21.96
N THR A 724 6.64 17.84 22.93
CA THR A 724 6.96 16.42 22.79
C THR A 724 5.69 15.63 23.07
N GLU A 725 5.28 14.79 22.13
CA GLU A 725 4.28 13.76 22.40
C GLU A 725 4.94 12.59 23.12
N PHE A 726 4.33 12.10 24.18
CA PHE A 726 4.87 11.00 24.97
C PHE A 726 3.79 10.05 25.47
N ARG A 727 4.21 8.88 25.88
CA ARG A 727 3.38 7.85 26.53
C ARG A 727 3.73 7.80 28.01
N PRO A 728 2.83 8.21 28.89
CA PRO A 728 3.05 8.09 30.34
C PRO A 728 3.07 6.61 30.76
N PHE A 729 3.82 6.32 31.83
CA PHE A 729 3.73 5.01 32.47
C PHE A 729 2.35 4.81 33.09
N SER A 730 1.81 3.60 32.92
CA SER A 730 0.60 3.14 33.61
C SER A 730 0.94 2.50 34.94
N LEU A 731 0.07 2.74 35.91
CA LEU A 731 0.12 2.11 37.22
C LEU A 731 -1.00 1.08 37.36
#